data_770938723ae313b925caaff44618844e
#
_entry.id   770938723ae313b925caaff44618844e
#
_cell.length_a   1.000
_cell.length_b   1.000
_cell.length_c   1.000
_cell.angle_alpha   90.00
_cell.angle_beta   90.00
_cell.angle_gamma   90.00
#
_symmetry.space_group_name_H-M   'P 1'
#
loop_
_entity.id
_entity.type
_entity.pdbx_description
1 polymer ?
#
loop_
_entity_poly.entity_id
_entity_poly.type
_entity_poly.pdbx_seq_one_letter_code
_entity_poly.pdbx_strand_id
1 'polypeptide(L)'
;MRTRTTLAVLALAAGTMLGWLSASGRLTTAYAEERAPEQIAPRGTVLPLPPPAFQGTIDLRAKNSKSDFPQPLKAPAGAPNILLVLLDDVGFGATSTFGGPCQTPTFTRLAENGLRYNRFHTTALCSPTRAALITGRNHHSVHTATIMESATGFPGYDSVMQKDTATVAEVLKQSGYGTAWFGKNHNVPDWQTSQAGPFDLWPTGLGFDHFYGFIGGDTSQWRPAVTEGTKPIDPYLGNPDYNFDYDLADKASKWIRMQKTVAPDKPFFCYYAPGATHAPHHPKREWVEKYKGQFDRGWDKVREETLARQKKLGVVPADTKLSPRAPGVQAWDECSPEEQQVYARFMEVYAGFLEQTDYNVGRVLQAIEDLGQLDNTLVIYIAGDNGASAEGSLQGLLNEMTFFNGVREDLKEVLKRKDDIGTWKAYNHYPVGWANAMCTPFQWTKQVASHYGGTRNGLVISWPKGIPARNELRQQWHHCIDIVPTIYDILELPQPTSVNGVAQKPIEGLSMKYSFADAQAAGVRQAQYFEMAGNQGIYHEGWTACTRPIVPPWSPSATDADVITGYQWELYAPTDFAQTDNLAAKMPDKLIEMRLRFYTEAAKYNVLPLDNSKIARLDPAIRPSLTRGRNSFTFYEGQNRIPEGACPDIKNKSWSVTADVEVKAGTNGVIVTQGGLFSGWALYLENGKPVFHSNFCDVAHYEVSGKTALTPGKHTIRVDFAYDGGGVGRGGVASLTVDGQDVAKGRIEKTVPIRISLDEGLDVGEDTGTPVNLNYDVPFKFTGSIEKVTIDLK
;
A
#
# COMPACT_ATOMS: atom_id res chain seq x y z
N MET A 1 1.93 22.43 -83.67
CA MET A 1 1.29 21.17 -83.20
C MET A 1 2.30 20.06 -82.84
N ARG A 2 3.48 20.04 -83.34
CA ARG A 2 4.49 18.93 -83.04
C ARG A 2 5.02 18.90 -81.57
N THR A 3 5.13 20.00 -80.92
CA THR A 3 5.65 20.07 -79.54
C THR A 3 4.70 19.58 -78.44
N ARG A 4 3.39 19.67 -78.65
CA ARG A 4 2.38 19.18 -77.70
C ARG A 4 2.24 17.66 -77.70
N THR A 5 2.41 17.06 -78.90
CA THR A 5 2.33 15.59 -79.04
C THR A 5 3.56 14.90 -78.41
N THR A 6 4.73 15.50 -78.55
CA THR A 6 5.97 14.96 -77.96
C THR A 6 5.94 14.99 -76.43
N LEU A 7 5.39 16.07 -75.81
CA LEU A 7 5.18 16.18 -74.35
C LEU A 7 4.15 15.21 -73.80
N ALA A 8 3.10 14.92 -74.58
CA ALA A 8 2.06 13.96 -74.18
C ALA A 8 2.59 12.50 -74.23
N VAL A 9 3.41 12.15 -75.20
CA VAL A 9 4.02 10.86 -75.29
C VAL A 9 5.08 10.63 -74.23
N LEU A 10 5.86 11.62 -73.91
CA LEU A 10 6.82 11.60 -72.79
C LEU A 10 6.12 11.49 -71.40
N ALA A 11 4.99 12.17 -71.20
CA ALA A 11 4.20 12.05 -69.96
C ALA A 11 3.53 10.67 -69.89
N LEU A 12 3.02 10.11 -70.92
CA LEU A 12 2.48 8.74 -70.94
C LEU A 12 3.58 7.69 -70.70
N ALA A 13 4.76 7.83 -71.31
CA ALA A 13 5.87 6.93 -71.11
C ALA A 13 6.41 6.98 -69.67
N ALA A 14 6.47 8.20 -69.05
CA ALA A 14 6.84 8.38 -67.65
C ALA A 14 5.76 7.79 -66.71
N GLY A 15 4.49 7.97 -67.02
CA GLY A 15 3.38 7.41 -66.23
C GLY A 15 3.33 5.88 -66.28
N THR A 16 3.54 5.29 -67.46
CA THR A 16 3.62 3.81 -67.60
C THR A 16 4.86 3.22 -66.96
N MET A 17 5.99 3.91 -66.97
CA MET A 17 7.22 3.47 -66.30
C MET A 17 7.10 3.55 -64.75
N LEU A 18 6.50 4.61 -64.24
CA LEU A 18 6.19 4.73 -62.81
C LEU A 18 5.15 3.71 -62.34
N GLY A 19 4.11 3.46 -63.18
CA GLY A 19 3.11 2.43 -62.90
C GLY A 19 3.69 1.03 -62.87
N TRP A 20 4.58 0.72 -63.82
CA TRP A 20 5.28 -0.56 -63.89
C TRP A 20 6.27 -0.76 -62.72
N LEU A 21 7.01 0.28 -62.33
CA LEU A 21 7.93 0.26 -61.21
C LEU A 21 7.16 0.07 -59.86
N SER A 22 6.00 0.69 -59.71
CA SER A 22 5.13 0.49 -58.55
C SER A 22 4.53 -0.92 -58.50
N ALA A 23 4.03 -1.41 -59.62
CA ALA A 23 3.44 -2.74 -59.73
C ALA A 23 4.45 -3.87 -59.59
N SER A 24 5.70 -3.65 -59.98
CA SER A 24 6.80 -4.61 -59.86
C SER A 24 7.49 -4.61 -58.50
N GLY A 25 7.06 -3.76 -57.54
CA GLY A 25 7.67 -3.64 -56.22
C GLY A 25 9.05 -2.97 -56.19
N ARG A 26 9.58 -2.57 -57.37
CA ARG A 26 10.95 -2.01 -57.46
C ARG A 26 11.05 -0.57 -56.96
N LEU A 27 9.95 0.17 -56.88
CA LEU A 27 9.90 1.49 -56.23
C LEU A 27 10.00 1.41 -54.72
N THR A 28 9.48 0.36 -54.11
CA THR A 28 9.59 0.13 -52.69
C THR A 28 10.99 -0.28 -52.25
N THR A 29 11.72 -1.03 -53.10
CA THR A 29 13.12 -1.39 -52.85
C THR A 29 14.08 -0.20 -53.04
N ALA A 30 13.88 0.64 -54.07
CA ALA A 30 14.73 1.82 -54.28
C ALA A 30 14.58 2.88 -53.18
N TYR A 31 13.39 3.03 -52.58
CA TYR A 31 13.20 3.91 -51.42
C TYR A 31 13.69 3.30 -50.08
N ALA A 32 13.85 1.99 -50.01
CA ALA A 32 14.37 1.29 -48.85
C ALA A 32 15.91 1.24 -48.81
N GLU A 33 16.60 1.35 -49.97
CA GLU A 33 18.06 1.30 -50.03
C GLU A 33 18.77 2.65 -49.80
N GLU A 34 18.07 3.80 -49.87
CA GLU A 34 18.69 5.11 -49.67
C GLU A 34 18.53 5.72 -48.28
N ARG A 35 17.97 5.01 -47.32
CA ARG A 35 18.09 5.36 -45.89
C ARG A 35 19.03 4.37 -45.20
N ALA A 36 20.34 4.67 -45.27
CA ALA A 36 21.20 4.27 -44.14
C ALA A 36 20.43 4.63 -42.83
N PRO A 37 20.35 3.75 -41.87
CA PRO A 37 19.68 4.10 -40.63
C PRO A 37 20.46 5.25 -40.03
N GLU A 38 19.92 6.47 -40.17
CA GLU A 38 20.19 7.47 -39.18
C GLU A 38 19.96 6.77 -37.83
N GLN A 39 20.98 6.70 -36.99
CA GLN A 39 20.86 6.27 -35.60
C GLN A 39 20.04 7.33 -34.88
N ILE A 40 18.76 7.40 -35.18
CA ILE A 40 17.78 8.02 -34.30
C ILE A 40 17.74 7.06 -33.13
N ALA A 41 18.27 7.50 -31.99
CA ALA A 41 18.05 6.83 -30.72
C ALA A 41 16.58 6.40 -30.67
N PRO A 42 16.28 5.14 -30.36
CA PRO A 42 14.93 4.61 -30.50
C PRO A 42 13.97 5.46 -29.70
N ARG A 43 13.16 6.26 -30.40
CA ARG A 43 12.07 7.03 -29.76
C ARG A 43 10.99 6.03 -29.41
N GLY A 44 11.11 5.50 -28.20
CA GLY A 44 10.10 4.68 -27.55
C GLY A 44 10.04 3.24 -28.08
N THR A 45 9.88 2.33 -27.15
CA THR A 45 9.68 0.90 -27.45
C THR A 45 8.21 0.57 -27.42
N VAL A 46 7.75 -0.21 -28.42
CA VAL A 46 6.42 -0.84 -28.40
C VAL A 46 6.57 -2.23 -27.79
N LEU A 47 5.83 -2.51 -26.73
CA LEU A 47 5.82 -3.79 -26.06
C LEU A 47 4.45 -4.48 -26.21
N PRO A 48 4.41 -5.82 -26.35
CA PRO A 48 5.55 -6.71 -26.49
C PRO A 48 6.33 -6.51 -27.78
N LEU A 49 7.64 -6.81 -27.75
CA LEU A 49 8.43 -6.85 -28.96
C LEU A 49 7.85 -7.90 -29.91
N PRO A 50 7.83 -7.64 -31.22
CA PRO A 50 7.37 -8.62 -32.15
C PRO A 50 8.24 -9.90 -32.08
N PRO A 51 7.65 -11.10 -32.19
CA PRO A 51 8.42 -12.32 -32.19
C PRO A 51 9.47 -12.29 -33.34
N PRO A 52 10.68 -12.84 -33.15
CA PRO A 52 11.66 -12.91 -34.18
C PRO A 52 11.13 -13.72 -35.36
N ALA A 53 11.51 -13.33 -36.58
CA ALA A 53 11.13 -14.06 -37.77
C ALA A 53 11.72 -15.49 -37.76
N PHE A 54 10.96 -16.45 -38.24
CA PHE A 54 11.40 -17.84 -38.37
C PHE A 54 12.66 -17.92 -39.25
N GLN A 55 13.74 -18.47 -38.71
CA GLN A 55 15.04 -18.63 -39.38
C GLN A 55 15.29 -20.06 -39.92
N GLY A 56 14.31 -20.94 -39.78
CA GLY A 56 14.38 -22.30 -40.29
C GLY A 56 14.13 -22.39 -41.79
N THR A 57 13.98 -23.59 -42.29
CA THR A 57 13.53 -23.85 -43.67
C THR A 57 12.31 -24.76 -43.65
N ILE A 58 11.35 -24.44 -44.48
CA ILE A 58 10.12 -25.24 -44.63
C ILE A 58 10.13 -25.89 -46.02
N ASP A 59 10.13 -27.23 -46.03
CA ASP A 59 9.93 -28.08 -47.23
C ASP A 59 8.57 -28.79 -47.05
N LEU A 60 8.07 -29.38 -48.12
CA LEU A 60 6.86 -30.21 -48.06
C LEU A 60 6.97 -31.40 -47.10
N ARG A 61 8.18 -31.82 -46.80
CA ARG A 61 8.48 -32.95 -45.91
C ARG A 61 9.26 -32.48 -44.71
N ALA A 62 8.81 -32.83 -43.53
CA ALA A 62 9.46 -32.49 -42.25
C ALA A 62 10.94 -32.90 -42.21
N LYS A 63 11.31 -34.06 -42.83
CA LYS A 63 12.70 -34.56 -42.91
C LYS A 63 13.66 -33.66 -43.69
N ASN A 64 13.12 -32.82 -44.59
CA ASN A 64 13.89 -31.87 -45.39
C ASN A 64 13.80 -30.44 -44.82
N SER A 65 12.99 -30.24 -43.81
CA SER A 65 12.80 -28.96 -43.15
C SER A 65 13.77 -28.80 -41.98
N LYS A 66 14.13 -27.56 -41.67
CA LYS A 66 14.93 -27.19 -40.51
C LYS A 66 14.03 -26.41 -39.55
N SER A 67 13.85 -26.94 -38.35
CA SER A 67 13.08 -26.27 -37.30
C SER A 67 13.82 -25.06 -36.71
N ASP A 68 13.08 -24.08 -36.27
CA ASP A 68 13.57 -22.93 -35.54
C ASP A 68 12.52 -22.60 -34.45
N PHE A 69 12.84 -22.86 -33.16
CA PHE A 69 11.96 -22.53 -32.05
C PHE A 69 12.11 -21.07 -31.68
N PRO A 70 11.00 -20.36 -31.42
CA PRO A 70 11.07 -19.03 -30.85
C PRO A 70 11.94 -19.03 -29.60
N GLN A 71 12.93 -18.17 -29.56
CA GLN A 71 13.78 -18.04 -28.38
C GLN A 71 13.06 -17.20 -27.28
N PRO A 72 13.20 -17.58 -26.01
CA PRO A 72 12.65 -16.77 -24.92
C PRO A 72 13.31 -15.38 -24.91
N LEU A 73 12.53 -14.39 -24.54
CA LEU A 73 13.03 -13.02 -24.38
C LEU A 73 14.13 -13.01 -23.31
N LYS A 74 15.25 -12.37 -23.63
CA LYS A 74 16.38 -12.23 -22.70
C LYS A 74 16.53 -10.78 -22.27
N ALA A 75 16.84 -10.59 -21.00
CA ALA A 75 17.22 -9.29 -20.48
C ALA A 75 18.55 -8.81 -21.10
N PRO A 76 18.86 -7.50 -21.07
CA PRO A 76 20.13 -6.97 -21.50
C PRO A 76 21.31 -7.71 -20.87
N ALA A 77 22.38 -7.91 -21.62
CA ALA A 77 23.56 -8.64 -21.13
C ALA A 77 24.14 -7.96 -19.87
N GLY A 78 24.34 -8.73 -18.80
CA GLY A 78 24.86 -8.21 -17.53
C GLY A 78 23.85 -7.42 -16.69
N ALA A 79 22.58 -7.39 -17.09
CA ALA A 79 21.52 -6.73 -16.33
C ALA A 79 21.49 -7.22 -14.86
N PRO A 80 21.42 -6.30 -13.88
CA PRO A 80 21.36 -6.67 -12.46
C PRO A 80 20.02 -7.31 -12.11
N ASN A 81 20.01 -8.16 -11.08
CA ASN A 81 18.78 -8.40 -10.33
C ASN A 81 18.36 -7.09 -9.62
N ILE A 82 17.09 -6.95 -9.32
CA ILE A 82 16.55 -5.77 -8.64
C ILE A 82 15.74 -6.22 -7.43
N LEU A 83 16.13 -5.74 -6.25
CA LEU A 83 15.35 -5.86 -5.03
C LEU A 83 14.90 -4.46 -4.61
N LEU A 84 13.61 -4.19 -4.74
CA LEU A 84 12.97 -2.96 -4.29
C LEU A 84 12.27 -3.23 -2.95
N VAL A 85 12.77 -2.64 -1.89
CA VAL A 85 12.21 -2.74 -0.52
C VAL A 85 11.50 -1.45 -0.19
N LEU A 86 10.25 -1.55 0.27
CA LEU A 86 9.45 -0.42 0.73
C LEU A 86 8.82 -0.76 2.08
N LEU A 87 9.25 -0.12 3.15
CA LEU A 87 8.60 -0.21 4.46
C LEU A 87 7.37 0.71 4.51
N ASP A 88 6.55 0.51 5.53
CA ASP A 88 5.28 1.21 5.74
C ASP A 88 5.32 2.04 7.03
N ASP A 89 4.84 3.27 7.03
CA ASP A 89 4.67 4.15 8.19
C ASP A 89 5.91 4.40 9.07
N VAL A 90 7.13 4.40 8.49
CA VAL A 90 8.35 4.45 9.31
C VAL A 90 8.74 5.87 9.74
N GLY A 91 8.78 6.83 8.84
CA GLY A 91 9.26 8.19 9.09
C GLY A 91 10.79 8.33 9.07
N PHE A 92 11.27 9.53 8.69
CA PHE A 92 12.70 9.82 8.49
C PHE A 92 13.55 9.63 9.74
N GLY A 93 13.02 9.99 10.91
CA GLY A 93 13.73 9.95 12.19
C GLY A 93 13.61 8.64 12.95
N ALA A 94 13.06 7.58 12.37
CA ALA A 94 12.84 6.31 13.05
C ALA A 94 14.09 5.40 13.05
N THR A 95 14.74 5.23 11.90
CA THR A 95 15.81 4.27 11.69
C THR A 95 17.15 4.75 12.23
N SER A 96 17.95 3.86 12.82
CA SER A 96 19.31 4.17 13.29
C SER A 96 20.24 4.64 12.17
N THR A 97 20.02 4.17 10.94
CA THR A 97 20.74 4.58 9.72
C THR A 97 20.63 6.08 9.46
N PHE A 98 19.49 6.69 9.84
CA PHE A 98 19.22 8.12 9.76
C PHE A 98 19.15 8.79 11.15
N GLY A 99 19.80 8.21 12.17
CA GLY A 99 19.94 8.78 13.50
C GLY A 99 18.79 8.52 14.47
N GLY A 100 17.81 7.72 14.07
CA GLY A 100 16.64 7.34 14.89
C GLY A 100 16.96 6.39 16.05
N PRO A 101 15.97 6.13 16.91
CA PRO A 101 16.15 5.27 18.07
C PRO A 101 16.03 3.78 17.76
N CYS A 102 15.37 3.40 16.65
CA CYS A 102 15.13 2.00 16.30
C CYS A 102 16.32 1.44 15.53
N GLN A 103 16.81 0.29 15.93
CA GLN A 103 17.97 -0.34 15.30
C GLN A 103 17.59 -0.92 13.93
N THR A 104 18.38 -0.59 12.90
CA THR A 104 18.21 -1.07 11.53
C THR A 104 19.54 -1.48 10.93
N PRO A 105 20.16 -2.59 11.44
CA PRO A 105 21.50 -3.00 11.05
C PRO A 105 21.62 -3.39 9.57
N THR A 106 20.57 -3.98 8.98
CA THR A 106 20.55 -4.32 7.55
C THR A 106 20.58 -3.07 6.70
N PHE A 107 19.74 -2.09 7.01
CA PHE A 107 19.68 -0.82 6.32
C PHE A 107 21.02 -0.05 6.45
N THR A 108 21.65 -0.10 7.62
CA THR A 108 22.98 0.49 7.86
C THR A 108 24.05 -0.21 7.02
N ARG A 109 24.09 -1.56 7.00
CA ARG A 109 25.02 -2.33 6.16
C ARG A 109 24.92 -1.98 4.68
N LEU A 110 23.71 -1.81 4.18
CA LEU A 110 23.47 -1.39 2.80
C LEU A 110 23.96 0.05 2.56
N ALA A 111 23.73 0.95 3.51
CA ALA A 111 24.20 2.35 3.43
C ALA A 111 25.74 2.43 3.42
N GLU A 112 26.43 1.63 4.23
CA GLU A 112 27.90 1.54 4.27
C GLU A 112 28.47 1.01 2.95
N ASN A 113 27.73 0.17 2.23
CA ASN A 113 28.10 -0.39 0.93
C ASN A 113 27.40 0.27 -0.25
N GLY A 114 26.81 1.44 -0.06
CA GLY A 114 26.02 2.15 -1.05
C GLY A 114 25.90 3.64 -0.77
N LEU A 115 24.79 4.19 -1.16
CA LEU A 115 24.47 5.62 -1.10
C LEU A 115 23.25 5.85 -0.20
N ARG A 116 23.34 6.87 0.66
CA ARG A 116 22.19 7.39 1.45
C ARG A 116 21.65 8.65 0.78
N TYR A 117 20.34 8.74 0.67
CA TYR A 117 19.63 9.91 0.16
C TYR A 117 18.82 10.54 1.29
N ASN A 118 19.11 11.78 1.65
CA ASN A 118 18.45 12.51 2.75
C ASN A 118 17.37 13.48 2.29
N ARG A 119 17.19 13.63 0.98
CA ARG A 119 16.14 14.46 0.35
C ARG A 119 15.32 13.64 -0.64
N PHE A 120 14.99 12.42 -0.25
CA PHE A 120 14.07 11.57 -0.99
C PHE A 120 12.67 11.73 -0.43
N HIS A 121 11.70 11.92 -1.32
CA HIS A 121 10.31 12.19 -0.96
C HIS A 121 9.39 11.13 -1.52
N THR A 122 8.38 10.79 -0.74
CA THR A 122 7.24 9.96 -1.11
C THR A 122 5.99 10.83 -1.18
N THR A 123 4.83 10.25 -1.38
CA THR A 123 3.57 10.94 -1.09
C THR A 123 3.28 10.83 0.42
N ALA A 124 2.19 11.42 0.89
CA ALA A 124 1.87 11.38 2.32
C ALA A 124 1.01 10.18 2.75
N LEU A 125 0.74 9.23 1.83
CA LEU A 125 -0.06 8.03 2.08
C LEU A 125 0.45 6.83 1.28
N CYS A 126 0.16 5.63 1.81
CA CYS A 126 0.63 4.35 1.29
C CYS A 126 0.17 4.05 -0.15
N SER A 127 -1.14 4.01 -0.43
CA SER A 127 -1.65 3.70 -1.79
C SER A 127 -1.10 4.64 -2.86
N PRO A 128 -1.12 5.98 -2.66
CA PRO A 128 -0.55 6.93 -3.60
C PRO A 128 0.94 6.73 -3.86
N THR A 129 1.74 6.48 -2.81
CA THR A 129 3.18 6.22 -2.97
C THR A 129 3.43 4.93 -3.73
N ARG A 130 2.70 3.86 -3.41
CA ARG A 130 2.86 2.54 -4.05
C ARG A 130 2.53 2.61 -5.53
N ALA A 131 1.43 3.25 -5.91
CA ALA A 131 1.06 3.48 -7.31
C ALA A 131 2.09 4.34 -8.05
N ALA A 132 2.53 5.45 -7.45
CA ALA A 132 3.53 6.34 -8.03
C ALA A 132 4.89 5.64 -8.21
N LEU A 133 5.33 4.87 -7.22
CA LEU A 133 6.59 4.15 -7.20
C LEU A 133 6.69 3.12 -8.33
N ILE A 134 5.65 2.32 -8.55
CA ILE A 134 5.68 1.25 -9.56
C ILE A 134 5.41 1.74 -10.98
N THR A 135 4.91 2.96 -11.16
CA THR A 135 4.57 3.52 -12.48
C THR A 135 5.52 4.62 -12.95
N GLY A 136 6.30 5.24 -12.04
CA GLY A 136 7.16 6.38 -12.34
C GLY A 136 6.39 7.66 -12.70
N ARG A 137 5.13 7.75 -12.25
CA ARG A 137 4.22 8.88 -12.50
C ARG A 137 3.65 9.38 -11.20
N ASN A 138 3.26 10.66 -11.16
CA ASN A 138 2.59 11.22 -10.00
C ASN A 138 1.30 10.47 -9.68
N HIS A 139 1.00 10.33 -8.42
CA HIS A 139 -0.13 9.53 -7.93
C HIS A 139 -1.49 9.97 -8.48
N HIS A 140 -1.73 11.28 -8.69
CA HIS A 140 -2.93 11.77 -9.36
C HIS A 140 -2.96 11.42 -10.86
N SER A 141 -1.80 11.42 -11.54
CA SER A 141 -1.71 11.01 -12.96
C SER A 141 -2.07 9.54 -13.16
N VAL A 142 -1.90 8.73 -12.11
CA VAL A 142 -2.23 7.29 -12.08
C VAL A 142 -3.52 7.01 -11.30
N HIS A 143 -4.36 8.03 -11.11
CA HIS A 143 -5.70 7.90 -10.52
C HIS A 143 -5.74 7.51 -9.03
N THR A 144 -4.62 7.63 -8.32
CA THR A 144 -4.49 7.17 -6.93
C THR A 144 -4.13 8.34 -6.00
N ALA A 145 -4.99 9.34 -5.94
CA ALA A 145 -4.78 10.52 -5.11
C ALA A 145 -4.89 10.25 -3.61
N THR A 146 -5.58 9.18 -3.21
CA THR A 146 -5.85 8.81 -1.82
C THR A 146 -5.82 7.29 -1.66
N ILE A 147 -6.11 6.77 -0.45
CA ILE A 147 -6.28 5.32 -0.25
C ILE A 147 -7.51 4.81 -1.00
N MET A 148 -7.49 3.51 -1.32
CA MET A 148 -8.51 2.87 -2.15
C MET A 148 -9.93 3.00 -1.58
N GLU A 149 -10.05 3.01 -0.25
CA GLU A 149 -11.29 3.09 0.51
C GLU A 149 -11.91 4.50 0.53
N SER A 150 -11.19 5.51 0.07
CA SER A 150 -11.67 6.90 0.02
C SER A 150 -11.67 7.49 -1.40
N ALA A 151 -11.75 6.64 -2.40
CA ALA A 151 -11.87 7.02 -3.80
C ALA A 151 -13.12 7.89 -4.07
N THR A 152 -13.00 8.85 -5.00
CA THR A 152 -14.10 9.66 -5.50
C THR A 152 -14.20 9.57 -7.01
N GLY A 153 -15.27 10.08 -7.63
CA GLY A 153 -15.53 9.93 -9.07
C GLY A 153 -14.73 10.89 -9.98
N PHE A 154 -13.62 11.46 -9.51
CA PHE A 154 -12.78 12.36 -10.32
C PHE A 154 -11.54 11.62 -10.87
N PRO A 155 -11.04 11.98 -12.08
CA PRO A 155 -9.97 11.24 -12.75
C PRO A 155 -8.70 11.02 -11.93
N GLY A 156 -8.29 11.99 -11.10
CA GLY A 156 -7.12 11.83 -10.22
C GLY A 156 -7.39 10.98 -8.97
N TYR A 157 -8.65 10.67 -8.65
CA TYR A 157 -9.13 10.21 -7.34
C TYR A 157 -9.97 8.93 -7.39
N ASP A 158 -10.16 8.33 -8.56
CA ASP A 158 -11.08 7.19 -8.74
C ASP A 158 -10.48 5.84 -8.36
N SER A 159 -9.20 5.80 -7.99
CA SER A 159 -8.45 4.61 -7.58
C SER A 159 -8.37 3.51 -8.64
N VAL A 160 -8.62 3.82 -9.91
CA VAL A 160 -8.57 2.86 -11.03
C VAL A 160 -7.36 3.18 -11.91
N MET A 161 -6.21 2.57 -11.61
CA MET A 161 -5.03 2.73 -12.46
C MET A 161 -5.33 2.30 -13.90
N GLN A 162 -5.07 3.19 -14.84
CA GLN A 162 -5.39 2.96 -16.24
C GLN A 162 -4.26 2.18 -16.94
N LYS A 163 -4.62 1.44 -18.00
CA LYS A 163 -3.64 0.65 -18.80
C LYS A 163 -2.62 1.52 -19.54
N ASP A 164 -2.84 2.81 -19.64
CA ASP A 164 -1.89 3.79 -20.20
C ASP A 164 -0.77 4.21 -19.21
N THR A 165 -0.74 3.57 -18.04
CA THR A 165 0.25 3.78 -16.98
C THR A 165 0.89 2.45 -16.55
N ALA A 166 1.39 1.69 -17.54
CA ALA A 166 2.03 0.39 -17.29
C ALA A 166 3.08 0.48 -16.19
N THR A 167 3.11 -0.55 -15.34
CA THR A 167 4.05 -0.66 -14.23
C THR A 167 5.45 -1.03 -14.69
N VAL A 168 6.44 -0.77 -13.86
CA VAL A 168 7.82 -1.24 -14.07
C VAL A 168 7.90 -2.76 -14.17
N ALA A 169 7.06 -3.49 -13.43
CA ALA A 169 7.01 -4.96 -13.48
C ALA A 169 6.57 -5.47 -14.85
N GLU A 170 5.52 -4.86 -15.44
CA GLU A 170 5.03 -5.22 -16.77
C GLU A 170 6.11 -4.99 -17.84
N VAL A 171 6.83 -3.87 -17.77
CA VAL A 171 7.91 -3.56 -18.70
C VAL A 171 9.10 -4.50 -18.51
N LEU A 172 9.53 -4.76 -17.28
CA LEU A 172 10.64 -5.67 -16.98
C LEU A 172 10.31 -7.11 -17.35
N LYS A 173 9.09 -7.58 -17.11
CA LYS A 173 8.61 -8.90 -17.55
C LYS A 173 8.75 -9.04 -19.06
N GLN A 174 8.29 -8.04 -19.82
CA GLN A 174 8.41 -7.99 -21.27
C GLN A 174 9.83 -7.67 -21.76
N SER A 175 10.77 -7.44 -20.86
CA SER A 175 12.20 -7.27 -21.10
C SER A 175 13.04 -8.44 -20.56
N GLY A 176 12.42 -9.58 -20.26
CA GLY A 176 13.11 -10.82 -19.91
C GLY A 176 13.39 -11.04 -18.44
N TYR A 177 12.79 -10.28 -17.53
CA TYR A 177 12.87 -10.48 -16.07
C TYR A 177 11.84 -11.48 -15.56
N GLY A 178 12.16 -12.18 -14.47
CA GLY A 178 11.16 -12.77 -13.59
C GLY A 178 10.67 -11.72 -12.61
N THR A 179 9.37 -11.63 -12.32
CA THR A 179 8.81 -10.55 -11.51
C THR A 179 7.98 -11.09 -10.34
N ALA A 180 8.18 -10.54 -9.13
CA ALA A 180 7.41 -10.91 -7.95
C ALA A 180 7.12 -9.72 -7.05
N TRP A 181 5.97 -9.78 -6.39
CA TRP A 181 5.55 -8.86 -5.33
C TRP A 181 5.28 -9.65 -4.06
N PHE A 182 5.94 -9.26 -2.96
CA PHE A 182 5.74 -9.83 -1.62
C PHE A 182 5.26 -8.75 -0.67
N GLY A 183 4.13 -8.99 0.01
CA GLY A 183 3.59 -8.14 1.06
C GLY A 183 2.40 -7.30 0.66
N LYS A 184 2.31 -6.07 1.17
CA LYS A 184 1.19 -5.15 1.02
C LYS A 184 1.02 -4.68 -0.43
N ASN A 185 -0.20 -4.79 -0.93
CA ASN A 185 -0.59 -4.22 -2.23
C ASN A 185 -1.17 -2.81 -2.10
N HIS A 186 -2.35 -2.69 -1.54
CA HIS A 186 -3.12 -1.45 -1.32
C HIS A 186 -3.32 -0.58 -2.57
N ASN A 187 -3.42 -1.20 -3.76
CA ASN A 187 -3.66 -0.53 -5.05
C ASN A 187 -4.83 -1.15 -5.84
N VAL A 188 -5.54 -2.11 -5.26
CA VAL A 188 -6.78 -2.64 -5.83
C VAL A 188 -7.95 -1.78 -5.35
N PRO A 189 -8.82 -1.27 -6.25
CA PRO A 189 -10.02 -0.55 -5.83
C PRO A 189 -10.86 -1.36 -4.84
N ASP A 190 -11.38 -0.72 -3.78
CA ASP A 190 -12.10 -1.37 -2.68
C ASP A 190 -13.20 -2.33 -3.17
N TRP A 191 -13.94 -1.97 -4.21
CA TRP A 191 -14.99 -2.81 -4.82
C TRP A 191 -14.48 -3.93 -5.75
N GLN A 192 -13.16 -4.09 -5.92
CA GLN A 192 -12.53 -5.14 -6.73
C GLN A 192 -11.66 -6.09 -5.89
N THR A 193 -11.68 -5.96 -4.58
CA THR A 193 -10.83 -6.74 -3.67
C THR A 193 -11.33 -8.16 -3.42
N SER A 194 -12.56 -8.50 -3.86
CA SER A 194 -13.12 -9.82 -3.66
C SER A 194 -12.60 -10.87 -4.65
N GLN A 195 -12.84 -12.14 -4.34
CA GLN A 195 -12.52 -13.28 -5.21
C GLN A 195 -13.29 -13.28 -6.55
N ALA A 196 -14.25 -12.37 -6.72
CA ALA A 196 -14.97 -12.19 -7.99
C ALA A 196 -14.17 -11.31 -8.97
N GLY A 197 -13.10 -10.64 -8.54
CA GLY A 197 -12.33 -9.70 -9.36
C GLY A 197 -13.10 -8.43 -9.73
N PRO A 198 -12.75 -7.78 -10.86
CA PRO A 198 -11.74 -8.20 -11.85
C PRO A 198 -10.31 -8.16 -11.30
N PHE A 199 -9.42 -8.98 -11.87
CA PHE A 199 -8.04 -9.13 -11.40
C PHE A 199 -7.02 -8.28 -12.16
N ASP A 200 -7.45 -7.42 -13.08
CA ASP A 200 -6.56 -6.58 -13.89
C ASP A 200 -5.69 -5.61 -13.07
N LEU A 201 -6.18 -5.16 -11.91
CA LEU A 201 -5.47 -4.27 -11.00
C LEU A 201 -4.85 -5.00 -9.79
N TRP A 202 -4.96 -6.31 -9.74
CA TRP A 202 -4.23 -7.13 -8.77
C TRP A 202 -2.76 -7.25 -9.22
N PRO A 203 -1.82 -7.55 -8.31
CA PRO A 203 -0.40 -7.64 -8.68
C PRO A 203 -0.13 -8.50 -9.92
N THR A 204 -0.81 -9.64 -10.06
CA THR A 204 -0.69 -10.52 -11.23
C THR A 204 -1.20 -9.89 -12.52
N GLY A 205 -2.20 -9.01 -12.46
CA GLY A 205 -2.68 -8.22 -13.59
C GLY A 205 -1.81 -7.00 -13.91
N LEU A 206 -0.95 -6.60 -12.95
CA LEU A 206 -0.03 -5.46 -13.07
C LEU A 206 1.40 -5.88 -13.51
N GLY A 207 1.57 -7.10 -14.00
CA GLY A 207 2.84 -7.56 -14.56
C GLY A 207 3.75 -8.34 -13.60
N PHE A 208 3.29 -8.66 -12.38
CA PHE A 208 4.03 -9.53 -11.47
C PHE A 208 3.64 -10.99 -11.71
N ASP A 209 4.61 -11.83 -12.05
CA ASP A 209 4.38 -13.27 -12.27
C ASP A 209 4.01 -14.01 -10.99
N HIS A 210 4.44 -13.48 -9.84
CA HIS A 210 4.15 -14.04 -8.53
C HIS A 210 3.71 -12.96 -7.56
N PHE A 211 2.69 -13.27 -6.76
CA PHE A 211 2.23 -12.44 -5.66
C PHE A 211 2.02 -13.30 -4.40
N TYR A 212 2.54 -12.85 -3.29
CA TYR A 212 2.27 -13.40 -1.96
C TYR A 212 2.19 -12.25 -0.97
N GLY A 213 1.01 -11.99 -0.39
CA GLY A 213 0.82 -10.84 0.47
C GLY A 213 -0.65 -10.59 0.78
N PHE A 214 -1.00 -9.34 1.05
CA PHE A 214 -2.37 -8.93 1.33
C PHE A 214 -2.78 -7.76 0.45
N ILE A 215 -4.10 -7.67 0.17
CA ILE A 215 -4.65 -6.71 -0.79
C ILE A 215 -5.00 -5.38 -0.13
N GLY A 216 -5.48 -5.39 1.11
CA GLY A 216 -5.92 -4.22 1.85
C GLY A 216 -4.80 -3.31 2.36
N GLY A 217 -5.17 -2.35 3.21
CA GLY A 217 -4.26 -1.36 3.80
C GLY A 217 -3.40 -1.90 4.92
N ASP A 218 -3.88 -2.90 5.64
CA ASP A 218 -3.21 -3.52 6.79
C ASP A 218 -3.63 -4.98 6.96
N THR A 219 -2.96 -5.67 7.82
CA THR A 219 -3.32 -7.01 8.28
C THR A 219 -2.56 -7.38 9.55
N SER A 220 -3.15 -8.25 10.37
CA SER A 220 -2.49 -8.85 11.51
C SER A 220 -1.21 -9.60 11.09
N GLN A 221 -0.12 -9.51 11.88
CA GLN A 221 1.08 -10.33 11.65
C GLN A 221 0.94 -11.74 12.22
N TRP A 222 -0.01 -11.95 13.13
CA TRP A 222 -0.27 -13.24 13.76
C TRP A 222 -1.30 -14.09 13.00
N ARG A 223 -2.33 -13.44 12.45
CA ARG A 223 -3.44 -14.07 11.74
C ARG A 223 -3.81 -13.25 10.50
N PRO A 224 -2.90 -13.17 9.51
CA PRO A 224 -3.05 -12.26 8.39
C PRO A 224 -4.08 -12.75 7.36
N ALA A 225 -4.67 -11.79 6.66
CA ALA A 225 -5.49 -12.02 5.46
C ALA A 225 -4.60 -12.19 4.22
N VAL A 226 -3.95 -13.33 4.06
CA VAL A 226 -2.98 -13.57 2.98
C VAL A 226 -3.65 -14.03 1.70
N THR A 227 -3.10 -13.55 0.59
CA THR A 227 -3.45 -13.97 -0.77
C THR A 227 -2.20 -14.46 -1.50
N GLU A 228 -2.27 -15.62 -2.15
CA GLU A 228 -1.25 -16.14 -3.08
C GLU A 228 -1.82 -16.10 -4.50
N GLY A 229 -1.20 -15.30 -5.37
CA GLY A 229 -1.78 -14.98 -6.68
C GLY A 229 -3.08 -14.21 -6.55
N THR A 230 -4.22 -14.88 -6.73
CA THR A 230 -5.57 -14.35 -6.53
C THR A 230 -6.38 -15.17 -5.53
N LYS A 231 -5.74 -16.14 -4.86
CA LYS A 231 -6.39 -17.07 -3.94
C LYS A 231 -6.09 -16.69 -2.48
N PRO A 232 -7.10 -16.45 -1.64
CA PRO A 232 -6.91 -16.32 -0.20
C PRO A 232 -6.43 -17.63 0.43
N ILE A 233 -5.54 -17.50 1.41
CA ILE A 233 -4.97 -18.63 2.15
C ILE A 233 -4.78 -18.26 3.62
N ASP A 234 -4.72 -19.28 4.49
CA ASP A 234 -4.55 -19.16 5.93
C ASP A 234 -3.24 -19.82 6.40
N PRO A 235 -2.07 -19.20 6.16
CA PRO A 235 -0.78 -19.82 6.42
C PRO A 235 -0.48 -20.00 7.91
N TYR A 236 -1.18 -19.29 8.79
CA TYR A 236 -1.02 -19.38 10.25
C TYR A 236 -1.70 -20.60 10.87
N LEU A 237 -2.63 -21.25 10.17
CA LEU A 237 -3.36 -22.40 10.71
C LEU A 237 -2.40 -23.56 11.06
N GLY A 238 -2.51 -24.04 12.30
CA GLY A 238 -1.67 -25.11 12.82
C GLY A 238 -0.25 -24.68 13.22
N ASN A 239 0.08 -23.39 13.15
CA ASN A 239 1.36 -22.83 13.58
C ASN A 239 1.16 -21.75 14.65
N PRO A 240 1.22 -22.07 15.94
CA PRO A 240 1.02 -21.09 17.02
C PRO A 240 2.09 -20.00 17.09
N ASP A 241 3.29 -20.25 16.52
CA ASP A 241 4.41 -19.31 16.48
C ASP A 241 4.48 -18.54 15.17
N TYR A 242 3.43 -18.62 14.36
CA TYR A 242 3.38 -17.93 13.08
C TYR A 242 3.54 -16.40 13.25
N ASN A 243 4.30 -15.81 12.33
CA ASN A 243 4.38 -14.35 12.19
C ASN A 243 4.60 -14.04 10.71
N PHE A 244 3.74 -13.21 10.14
CA PHE A 244 3.68 -12.95 8.70
C PHE A 244 4.96 -12.31 8.15
N ASP A 245 5.59 -11.41 8.90
CA ASP A 245 6.83 -10.76 8.47
C ASP A 245 7.99 -11.78 8.29
N TYR A 246 8.05 -12.81 9.14
CA TYR A 246 8.98 -13.95 8.96
C TYR A 246 8.61 -14.83 7.76
N ASP A 247 7.33 -15.18 7.64
CA ASP A 247 6.84 -16.00 6.53
C ASP A 247 7.06 -15.31 5.18
N LEU A 248 6.83 -13.99 5.13
CA LEU A 248 7.07 -13.19 3.93
C LEU A 248 8.52 -13.26 3.46
N ALA A 249 9.48 -13.16 4.40
CA ALA A 249 10.91 -13.29 4.10
C ALA A 249 11.27 -14.70 3.63
N ASP A 250 10.66 -15.74 4.21
CA ASP A 250 10.85 -17.13 3.79
C ASP A 250 10.33 -17.36 2.36
N LYS A 251 9.13 -16.85 2.06
CA LYS A 251 8.53 -16.97 0.73
C LYS A 251 9.34 -16.24 -0.33
N ALA A 252 9.78 -15.00 -0.05
CA ALA A 252 10.62 -14.23 -0.95
C ALA A 252 11.96 -14.92 -1.20
N SER A 253 12.64 -15.37 -0.15
CA SER A 253 13.92 -16.10 -0.23
C SER A 253 13.79 -17.40 -1.03
N LYS A 254 12.72 -18.15 -0.79
CA LYS A 254 12.42 -19.39 -1.53
C LYS A 254 12.18 -19.10 -3.02
N TRP A 255 11.42 -18.06 -3.33
CA TRP A 255 11.15 -17.68 -4.71
C TRP A 255 12.44 -17.26 -5.44
N ILE A 256 13.29 -16.42 -4.82
CA ILE A 256 14.58 -15.98 -5.38
C ILE A 256 15.49 -17.18 -5.67
N ARG A 257 15.63 -18.10 -4.68
CA ARG A 257 16.42 -19.30 -4.87
C ARG A 257 15.90 -20.18 -6.02
N MET A 258 14.58 -20.36 -6.11
CA MET A 258 13.94 -21.11 -7.20
C MET A 258 14.20 -20.47 -8.56
N GLN A 259 14.04 -19.13 -8.69
CA GLN A 259 14.34 -18.41 -9.94
C GLN A 259 15.77 -18.67 -10.41
N LYS A 260 16.75 -18.55 -9.51
CA LYS A 260 18.17 -18.72 -9.87
C LYS A 260 18.58 -20.19 -10.04
N THR A 261 17.86 -21.14 -9.48
CA THR A 261 18.09 -22.57 -9.72
C THR A 261 17.59 -22.99 -11.10
N VAL A 262 16.39 -22.56 -11.47
CA VAL A 262 15.72 -23.00 -12.71
C VAL A 262 16.19 -22.19 -13.93
N ALA A 263 16.45 -20.89 -13.74
CA ALA A 263 16.86 -19.97 -14.80
C ALA A 263 18.01 -19.07 -14.31
N PRO A 264 19.24 -19.60 -14.16
CA PRO A 264 20.37 -18.89 -13.52
C PRO A 264 20.72 -17.58 -14.22
N ASP A 265 20.56 -17.50 -15.53
CA ASP A 265 20.89 -16.31 -16.34
C ASP A 265 19.75 -15.27 -16.38
N LYS A 266 18.54 -15.65 -15.96
CA LYS A 266 17.39 -14.74 -15.96
C LYS A 266 17.46 -13.84 -14.69
N PRO A 267 17.55 -12.50 -14.86
CA PRO A 267 17.47 -11.61 -13.72
C PRO A 267 16.05 -11.57 -13.15
N PHE A 268 15.92 -11.15 -11.90
CA PHE A 268 14.63 -10.96 -11.25
C PHE A 268 14.41 -9.51 -10.84
N PHE A 269 13.15 -9.11 -10.80
CA PHE A 269 12.63 -7.95 -10.11
C PHE A 269 11.74 -8.43 -8.95
N CYS A 270 12.19 -8.22 -7.74
CA CYS A 270 11.46 -8.53 -6.51
C CYS A 270 11.06 -7.24 -5.82
N TYR A 271 9.76 -6.97 -5.75
CA TYR A 271 9.20 -5.89 -4.93
C TYR A 271 8.80 -6.48 -3.58
N TYR A 272 9.61 -6.19 -2.55
CA TYR A 272 9.43 -6.64 -1.17
C TYR A 272 8.87 -5.48 -0.35
N ALA A 273 7.59 -5.52 -0.07
CA ALA A 273 6.82 -4.46 0.58
C ALA A 273 6.11 -4.99 1.83
N PRO A 274 6.85 -5.35 2.92
CA PRO A 274 6.21 -5.80 4.14
C PRO A 274 5.24 -4.73 4.63
N GLY A 275 4.10 -5.10 5.17
CA GLY A 275 3.14 -4.17 5.76
C GLY A 275 3.66 -3.52 7.06
N ALA A 276 4.83 -3.90 7.51
CA ALA A 276 5.50 -3.33 8.66
C ALA A 276 6.18 -2.00 8.28
N THR A 277 6.09 -0.96 9.12
CA THR A 277 5.58 -0.96 10.50
C THR A 277 4.17 -0.36 10.64
N HIS A 278 3.29 -0.51 9.64
CA HIS A 278 1.89 -0.13 9.78
C HIS A 278 1.25 -0.86 10.97
N ALA A 279 0.29 -0.23 11.64
CA ALA A 279 -0.52 -0.92 12.63
C ALA A 279 -1.31 -2.10 11.98
N PRO A 280 -1.58 -3.17 12.73
CA PRO A 280 -1.22 -3.39 14.13
C PRO A 280 0.27 -3.70 14.28
N HIS A 281 0.89 -3.11 15.30
CA HIS A 281 2.31 -3.38 15.57
C HIS A 281 2.45 -4.74 16.24
N HIS A 282 2.87 -5.76 15.50
CA HIS A 282 2.87 -7.16 15.92
C HIS A 282 4.24 -7.85 15.76
N PRO A 283 5.29 -7.37 16.43
CA PRO A 283 6.56 -8.08 16.46
C PRO A 283 6.50 -9.32 17.36
N LYS A 284 7.43 -10.27 17.16
CA LYS A 284 7.67 -11.29 18.16
C LYS A 284 8.24 -10.70 19.45
N ARG A 285 7.91 -11.33 20.57
CA ARG A 285 8.23 -10.82 21.91
C ARG A 285 9.71 -10.52 22.15
N GLU A 286 10.60 -11.36 21.61
CA GLU A 286 12.04 -11.16 21.74
C GLU A 286 12.56 -9.83 21.20
N TRP A 287 11.90 -9.28 20.18
CA TRP A 287 12.25 -7.98 19.63
C TRP A 287 11.79 -6.83 20.53
N VAL A 288 10.63 -6.97 21.15
CA VAL A 288 10.10 -5.98 22.08
C VAL A 288 10.95 -5.89 23.36
N GLU A 289 11.36 -7.03 23.88
CA GLU A 289 12.16 -7.10 25.12
C GLU A 289 13.53 -6.38 24.97
N LYS A 290 14.08 -6.26 23.76
CA LYS A 290 15.29 -5.47 23.50
C LYS A 290 15.11 -3.98 23.83
N TYR A 291 13.90 -3.46 23.73
CA TYR A 291 13.59 -2.04 23.91
C TYR A 291 12.99 -1.71 25.27
N LYS A 292 12.82 -2.69 26.13
CA LYS A 292 12.21 -2.50 27.44
C LYS A 292 12.91 -1.37 28.22
N GLY A 293 12.11 -0.37 28.65
CA GLY A 293 12.56 0.80 29.39
C GLY A 293 13.31 1.85 28.57
N GLN A 294 13.57 1.61 27.27
CA GLN A 294 14.33 2.56 26.45
C GLN A 294 13.54 3.83 26.11
N PHE A 295 12.23 3.81 26.24
CA PHE A 295 11.36 4.91 25.91
C PHE A 295 10.73 5.62 27.11
N ASP A 296 11.11 5.24 28.34
CA ASP A 296 10.68 5.89 29.57
C ASP A 296 11.10 7.37 29.65
N ARG A 297 12.18 7.75 28.91
CA ARG A 297 12.65 9.13 28.78
C ARG A 297 11.77 10.03 27.93
N GLY A 298 10.79 9.46 27.23
CA GLY A 298 9.75 10.15 26.48
C GLY A 298 10.15 10.71 25.12
N TRP A 299 9.12 11.10 24.37
CA TRP A 299 9.27 11.55 22.99
C TRP A 299 10.05 12.85 22.83
N ASP A 300 9.94 13.80 23.77
CA ASP A 300 10.69 15.07 23.67
C ASP A 300 12.20 14.82 23.70
N LYS A 301 12.64 14.00 24.66
CA LYS A 301 14.04 13.62 24.79
C LYS A 301 14.54 12.79 23.61
N VAL A 302 13.73 11.87 23.16
CA VAL A 302 14.07 11.06 21.96
C VAL A 302 14.24 11.94 20.72
N ARG A 303 13.41 12.98 20.52
CA ARG A 303 13.54 13.93 19.41
C ARG A 303 14.85 14.71 19.47
N GLU A 304 15.22 15.23 20.65
CA GLU A 304 16.49 15.94 20.85
C GLU A 304 17.71 15.05 20.55
N GLU A 305 17.70 13.83 21.09
CA GLU A 305 18.76 12.86 20.88
C GLU A 305 18.86 12.41 19.42
N THR A 306 17.71 12.22 18.76
CA THR A 306 17.66 11.87 17.34
C THR A 306 18.28 12.98 16.49
N LEU A 307 17.89 14.24 16.69
CA LEU A 307 18.50 15.36 15.97
C LEU A 307 20.00 15.46 16.22
N ALA A 308 20.44 15.25 17.46
CA ALA A 308 21.88 15.26 17.78
C ALA A 308 22.63 14.15 17.02
N ARG A 309 22.08 12.94 16.94
CA ARG A 309 22.67 11.85 16.16
C ARG A 309 22.63 12.11 14.65
N GLN A 310 21.54 12.67 14.14
CA GLN A 310 21.40 13.07 12.73
C GLN A 310 22.49 14.07 12.31
N LYS A 311 22.75 15.07 13.13
CA LYS A 311 23.83 16.05 12.92
C LYS A 311 25.21 15.38 12.95
N LYS A 312 25.45 14.48 13.91
CA LYS A 312 26.69 13.74 14.02
C LYS A 312 26.95 12.82 12.82
N LEU A 313 25.92 12.20 12.30
CA LEU A 313 25.98 11.36 11.09
C LEU A 313 26.07 12.18 9.79
N GLY A 314 25.84 13.48 9.86
CA GLY A 314 25.81 14.37 8.70
C GLY A 314 24.59 14.15 7.79
N VAL A 315 23.58 13.40 8.23
CA VAL A 315 22.35 13.15 7.44
C VAL A 315 21.41 14.35 7.45
N VAL A 316 21.62 15.30 8.36
CA VAL A 316 21.02 16.64 8.32
C VAL A 316 22.12 17.70 8.47
N PRO A 317 21.94 18.92 7.93
CA PRO A 317 22.87 20.06 8.15
C PRO A 317 23.07 20.34 9.65
N ALA A 318 24.26 20.80 10.02
CA ALA A 318 24.65 21.06 11.41
C ALA A 318 23.76 22.12 12.10
N ASP A 319 23.25 23.08 11.33
CA ASP A 319 22.39 24.18 11.76
C ASP A 319 20.90 23.84 11.77
N THR A 320 20.53 22.62 11.39
CA THR A 320 19.11 22.17 11.40
C THR A 320 18.49 22.38 12.75
N LYS A 321 17.33 23.03 12.78
CA LYS A 321 16.53 23.24 14.00
C LYS A 321 15.57 22.08 14.20
N LEU A 322 15.27 21.76 15.46
CA LEU A 322 14.20 20.86 15.81
C LEU A 322 12.86 21.55 15.59
N SER A 323 11.96 20.94 14.86
CA SER A 323 10.59 21.45 14.70
C SER A 323 9.83 21.47 16.03
N PRO A 324 8.81 22.33 16.17
CA PRO A 324 7.95 22.31 17.34
C PRO A 324 7.27 20.95 17.52
N ARG A 325 6.81 20.68 18.74
CA ARG A 325 5.94 19.51 19.00
C ARG A 325 4.65 19.64 18.20
N ALA A 326 4.11 18.51 17.77
CA ALA A 326 2.86 18.49 17.01
C ALA A 326 1.69 19.11 17.83
N PRO A 327 0.73 19.79 17.18
CA PRO A 327 -0.38 20.42 17.86
C PRO A 327 -1.20 19.44 18.70
N GLY A 328 -1.51 19.81 19.94
CA GLY A 328 -2.29 19.00 20.87
C GLY A 328 -1.51 17.89 21.58
N VAL A 329 -0.27 17.62 21.18
CA VAL A 329 0.60 16.68 21.91
C VAL A 329 1.18 17.39 23.13
N GLN A 330 0.90 16.88 24.31
CA GLN A 330 1.45 17.43 25.57
C GLN A 330 2.93 17.10 25.73
N ALA A 331 3.63 17.85 26.59
CA ALA A 331 4.99 17.50 26.96
C ALA A 331 5.02 16.15 27.68
N TRP A 332 6.11 15.38 27.51
CA TRP A 332 6.21 14.09 28.17
C TRP A 332 6.11 14.20 29.69
N ASP A 333 6.71 15.24 30.28
CA ASP A 333 6.70 15.47 31.72
C ASP A 333 5.33 15.93 32.25
N GLU A 334 4.40 16.28 31.37
CA GLU A 334 3.01 16.60 31.71
C GLU A 334 2.10 15.37 31.67
N CYS A 335 2.58 14.24 31.10
CA CYS A 335 1.86 12.98 31.10
C CYS A 335 1.87 12.36 32.52
N SER A 336 0.75 11.78 32.94
CA SER A 336 0.70 11.00 34.18
C SER A 336 1.62 9.77 34.12
N PRO A 337 2.03 9.22 35.28
CA PRO A 337 2.84 8.00 35.29
C PRO A 337 2.20 6.81 34.56
N GLU A 338 0.88 6.71 34.60
CA GLU A 338 0.09 5.69 33.92
C GLU A 338 0.14 5.88 32.39
N GLU A 339 0.00 7.13 31.94
CA GLU A 339 0.15 7.49 30.52
C GLU A 339 1.56 7.19 30.04
N GLN A 340 2.58 7.63 30.76
CA GLN A 340 3.97 7.38 30.41
C GLN A 340 4.26 5.88 30.27
N GLN A 341 3.76 5.06 31.19
CA GLN A 341 3.94 3.61 31.16
C GLN A 341 3.33 2.97 29.92
N VAL A 342 2.11 3.35 29.56
CA VAL A 342 1.40 2.81 28.39
C VAL A 342 2.05 3.32 27.09
N TYR A 343 2.36 4.61 27.04
CA TYR A 343 2.95 5.24 25.85
C TYR A 343 4.36 4.70 25.54
N ALA A 344 5.18 4.50 26.57
CA ALA A 344 6.49 3.86 26.43
C ALA A 344 6.34 2.43 25.88
N ARG A 345 5.36 1.66 26.40
CA ARG A 345 5.11 0.29 25.94
C ARG A 345 4.70 0.23 24.46
N PHE A 346 3.86 1.10 23.99
CA PHE A 346 3.51 1.19 22.58
C PHE A 346 4.75 1.43 21.71
N MET A 347 5.66 2.30 22.16
CA MET A 347 6.87 2.59 21.39
C MET A 347 7.90 1.45 21.42
N GLU A 348 8.01 0.72 22.54
CA GLU A 348 8.83 -0.49 22.62
C GLU A 348 8.40 -1.52 21.58
N VAL A 349 7.09 -1.71 21.45
CA VAL A 349 6.49 -2.65 20.48
C VAL A 349 6.76 -2.18 19.04
N TYR A 350 6.57 -0.91 18.74
CA TYR A 350 6.87 -0.35 17.42
C TYR A 350 8.36 -0.50 17.06
N ALA A 351 9.25 -0.15 17.98
CA ALA A 351 10.69 -0.23 17.75
C ALA A 351 11.16 -1.68 17.52
N GLY A 352 10.60 -2.62 18.29
CA GLY A 352 10.81 -4.03 18.09
C GLY A 352 10.31 -4.52 16.72
N PHE A 353 9.17 -3.98 16.26
CA PHE A 353 8.61 -4.32 14.96
C PHE A 353 9.48 -3.83 13.80
N LEU A 354 9.99 -2.60 13.89
CA LEU A 354 10.89 -2.06 12.87
C LEU A 354 12.21 -2.84 12.80
N GLU A 355 12.83 -3.18 13.94
CA GLU A 355 14.05 -3.97 13.97
C GLU A 355 13.83 -5.39 13.43
N GLN A 356 12.72 -6.04 13.80
CA GLN A 356 12.34 -7.34 13.26
C GLN A 356 12.22 -7.31 11.74
N THR A 357 11.57 -6.29 11.20
CA THR A 357 11.37 -6.14 9.75
C THR A 357 12.70 -5.90 9.03
N ASP A 358 13.57 -5.05 9.57
CA ASP A 358 14.92 -4.86 9.03
C ASP A 358 15.75 -6.16 9.06
N TYR A 359 15.61 -6.97 10.11
CA TYR A 359 16.21 -8.31 10.19
C TYR A 359 15.67 -9.24 9.09
N ASN A 360 14.36 -9.23 8.83
CA ASN A 360 13.75 -10.06 7.79
C ASN A 360 14.15 -9.61 6.38
N VAL A 361 14.31 -8.31 6.13
CA VAL A 361 14.95 -7.81 4.90
C VAL A 361 16.37 -8.36 4.78
N GLY A 362 17.11 -8.39 5.89
CA GLY A 362 18.46 -9.00 5.96
C GLY A 362 18.48 -10.47 5.56
N ARG A 363 17.46 -11.24 5.91
CA ARG A 363 17.32 -12.65 5.51
C ARG A 363 17.09 -12.82 4.01
N VAL A 364 16.32 -11.93 3.40
CA VAL A 364 16.14 -11.93 1.93
C VAL A 364 17.45 -11.57 1.23
N LEU A 365 18.19 -10.58 1.72
CA LEU A 365 19.52 -10.23 1.20
C LEU A 365 20.53 -11.39 1.36
N GLN A 366 20.50 -12.08 2.49
CA GLN A 366 21.35 -13.24 2.71
C GLN A 366 21.07 -14.36 1.70
N ALA A 367 19.79 -14.57 1.33
CA ALA A 367 19.45 -15.53 0.28
C ALA A 367 20.04 -15.17 -1.09
N ILE A 368 20.14 -13.87 -1.41
CA ILE A 368 20.78 -13.37 -2.63
C ILE A 368 22.31 -13.54 -2.54
N GLU A 369 22.88 -13.25 -1.38
CA GLU A 369 24.32 -13.38 -1.10
C GLU A 369 24.79 -14.84 -1.17
N ASP A 370 24.04 -15.78 -0.57
CA ASP A 370 24.29 -17.23 -0.65
C ASP A 370 24.33 -17.77 -2.09
N LEU A 371 23.64 -17.12 -3.00
CA LEU A 371 23.63 -17.44 -4.44
C LEU A 371 24.78 -16.75 -5.21
N GLY A 372 25.65 -15.98 -4.55
CA GLY A 372 26.70 -15.21 -5.20
C GLY A 372 26.16 -14.10 -6.12
N GLN A 373 24.93 -13.62 -5.90
CA GLN A 373 24.26 -12.67 -6.79
C GLN A 373 24.27 -11.23 -6.25
N LEU A 374 24.68 -10.99 -4.99
CA LEU A 374 24.56 -9.69 -4.34
C LEU A 374 25.34 -8.60 -5.07
N ASP A 375 26.53 -8.89 -5.58
CA ASP A 375 27.36 -7.92 -6.31
C ASP A 375 26.65 -7.34 -7.55
N ASN A 376 25.86 -8.16 -8.24
CA ASN A 376 25.06 -7.72 -9.40
C ASN A 376 23.55 -7.65 -9.06
N THR A 377 23.23 -7.21 -7.86
CA THR A 377 21.85 -6.88 -7.46
C THR A 377 21.76 -5.42 -7.09
N LEU A 378 20.89 -4.70 -7.78
CA LEU A 378 20.47 -3.35 -7.42
C LEU A 378 19.48 -3.45 -6.26
N VAL A 379 19.90 -3.05 -5.07
CA VAL A 379 19.05 -2.98 -3.89
C VAL A 379 18.63 -1.52 -3.68
N ILE A 380 17.33 -1.28 -3.69
CA ILE A 380 16.70 0.02 -3.40
C ILE A 380 15.87 -0.17 -2.15
N TYR A 381 16.27 0.43 -1.03
CA TYR A 381 15.59 0.30 0.25
C TYR A 381 15.05 1.64 0.70
N ILE A 382 13.72 1.80 0.66
CA ILE A 382 12.98 2.98 1.06
C ILE A 382 12.40 2.73 2.47
N ALA A 383 12.80 3.55 3.42
CA ALA A 383 12.46 3.37 4.83
C ALA A 383 11.09 3.97 5.22
N GLY A 384 10.13 3.98 4.32
CA GLY A 384 8.76 4.43 4.55
C GLY A 384 8.10 4.92 3.27
N ASP A 385 6.86 4.52 3.06
CA ASP A 385 6.04 4.99 1.93
C ASP A 385 5.36 6.33 2.23
N ASN A 386 5.38 6.76 3.47
CA ASN A 386 4.97 8.07 3.97
C ASN A 386 5.68 8.32 5.31
N GLY A 387 5.43 9.46 5.94
CA GLY A 387 5.89 9.70 7.30
C GLY A 387 5.26 8.74 8.31
N ALA A 388 5.78 8.73 9.53
CA ALA A 388 5.25 7.92 10.63
C ALA A 388 3.76 8.20 10.87
N SER A 389 3.00 7.15 11.16
CA SER A 389 1.54 7.24 11.32
C SER A 389 1.12 7.90 12.63
N ALA A 390 0.16 8.80 12.55
CA ALA A 390 -0.47 9.44 13.70
C ALA A 390 -1.92 8.93 13.94
N GLU A 391 -2.29 7.82 13.32
CA GLU A 391 -3.65 7.25 13.39
C GLU A 391 -3.95 6.63 14.76
N GLY A 392 -2.94 6.41 15.59
CA GLY A 392 -3.08 6.00 16.99
C GLY A 392 -3.63 7.06 17.95
N SER A 393 -4.11 8.21 17.45
CA SER A 393 -4.65 9.30 18.26
C SER A 393 -3.63 9.88 19.27
N LEU A 394 -4.06 10.77 20.15
CA LEU A 394 -3.18 11.36 21.18
C LEU A 394 -2.74 10.37 22.26
N GLN A 395 -3.50 9.29 22.46
CA GLN A 395 -3.32 8.35 23.60
C GLN A 395 -2.75 6.98 23.18
N GLY A 396 -2.59 6.72 21.89
CA GLY A 396 -2.41 5.36 21.40
C GLY A 396 -3.73 4.60 21.41
N LEU A 397 -3.76 3.45 20.77
CA LEU A 397 -4.93 2.59 20.66
C LEU A 397 -4.53 1.14 20.92
N LEU A 398 -5.32 0.45 21.72
CA LEU A 398 -5.23 -1.01 21.86
C LEU A 398 -5.95 -1.70 20.69
N ASN A 399 -6.98 -1.04 20.15
CA ASN A 399 -7.77 -1.49 19.01
C ASN A 399 -8.02 -0.33 18.04
N GLU A 400 -7.34 -0.32 16.90
CA GLU A 400 -7.46 0.75 15.90
C GLU A 400 -8.87 0.85 15.29
N MET A 401 -9.68 -0.23 15.33
CA MET A 401 -11.08 -0.19 14.90
C MET A 401 -11.90 0.81 15.71
N THR A 402 -11.48 1.16 16.92
CA THR A 402 -12.14 2.21 17.74
C THR A 402 -11.99 3.59 17.08
N PHE A 403 -10.81 3.90 16.50
CA PHE A 403 -10.58 5.16 15.79
C PHE A 403 -11.47 5.29 14.56
N PHE A 404 -11.53 4.26 13.72
CA PHE A 404 -12.36 4.26 12.50
C PHE A 404 -13.85 4.37 12.79
N ASN A 405 -14.28 3.91 13.94
CA ASN A 405 -15.69 3.96 14.38
C ASN A 405 -16.02 5.15 15.29
N GLY A 406 -15.07 6.06 15.54
CA GLY A 406 -15.27 7.22 16.41
C GLY A 406 -15.51 6.85 17.88
N VAL A 407 -15.04 5.68 18.30
CA VAL A 407 -15.12 5.18 19.67
C VAL A 407 -13.86 5.56 20.44
N ARG A 408 -14.00 6.05 21.64
CA ARG A 408 -12.87 6.40 22.52
C ARG A 408 -12.57 5.24 23.46
N GLU A 409 -11.29 4.84 23.53
CA GLU A 409 -10.80 3.90 24.52
C GLU A 409 -10.57 4.56 25.88
N ASP A 410 -10.84 3.84 26.96
CA ASP A 410 -10.49 4.27 28.32
C ASP A 410 -9.05 3.84 28.63
N LEU A 411 -8.18 4.81 28.90
CA LEU A 411 -6.78 4.54 29.21
C LEU A 411 -6.60 3.56 30.39
N LYS A 412 -7.51 3.55 31.35
CA LYS A 412 -7.45 2.59 32.47
C LYS A 412 -7.66 1.16 32.01
N GLU A 413 -8.52 0.94 31.03
CA GLU A 413 -8.71 -0.38 30.42
C GLU A 413 -7.50 -0.77 29.56
N VAL A 414 -6.93 0.17 28.80
CA VAL A 414 -5.68 -0.06 28.04
C VAL A 414 -4.54 -0.44 29.00
N LEU A 415 -4.40 0.25 30.14
CA LEU A 415 -3.38 -0.03 31.15
C LEU A 415 -3.50 -1.45 31.73
N LYS A 416 -4.72 -1.93 31.98
CA LYS A 416 -4.97 -3.31 32.45
C LYS A 416 -4.51 -4.35 31.41
N ARG A 417 -4.59 -4.01 30.13
CA ARG A 417 -4.28 -4.88 29.00
C ARG A 417 -2.93 -4.53 28.34
N LYS A 418 -2.06 -3.77 29.01
CA LYS A 418 -0.77 -3.34 28.41
C LYS A 418 0.11 -4.50 27.92
N ASP A 419 -0.02 -5.68 28.53
CA ASP A 419 0.72 -6.88 28.16
C ASP A 419 0.15 -7.55 26.88
N ASP A 420 -1.06 -7.19 26.46
CA ASP A 420 -1.64 -7.58 25.17
C ASP A 420 -1.03 -6.79 24.00
N ILE A 421 -0.47 -5.59 24.25
CA ILE A 421 0.12 -4.74 23.21
C ILE A 421 1.24 -5.49 22.48
N GLY A 422 1.10 -5.65 21.18
CA GLY A 422 2.00 -6.41 20.31
C GLY A 422 1.62 -7.88 20.12
N THR A 423 0.58 -8.37 20.81
CA THR A 423 0.07 -9.74 20.65
C THR A 423 -1.15 -9.77 19.72
N TRP A 424 -1.59 -10.96 19.35
CA TRP A 424 -2.81 -11.15 18.55
C TRP A 424 -4.11 -10.68 19.24
N LYS A 425 -4.04 -10.34 20.54
CA LYS A 425 -5.17 -9.82 21.33
C LYS A 425 -5.31 -8.31 21.25
N ALA A 426 -4.45 -7.62 20.53
CA ALA A 426 -4.51 -6.20 20.32
C ALA A 426 -4.37 -5.87 18.84
N TYR A 427 -5.01 -4.82 18.38
CA TYR A 427 -4.83 -4.22 17.05
C TYR A 427 -4.25 -2.83 17.28
N ASN A 428 -3.03 -2.80 17.83
CA ASN A 428 -2.49 -1.65 18.52
C ASN A 428 -1.73 -0.67 17.64
N HIS A 429 -1.85 0.61 18.00
CA HIS A 429 -1.12 1.73 17.42
C HIS A 429 -0.56 2.67 18.49
N TYR A 430 0.65 3.20 18.32
CA TYR A 430 1.27 4.13 19.26
C TYR A 430 0.64 5.54 19.20
N PRO A 431 0.78 6.38 20.27
CA PRO A 431 0.28 7.76 20.30
C PRO A 431 1.09 8.70 19.37
N VAL A 432 0.44 9.78 18.91
CA VAL A 432 0.98 10.82 18.02
C VAL A 432 2.31 11.40 18.50
N GLY A 433 2.56 11.47 19.79
CA GLY A 433 3.85 11.94 20.32
C GLY A 433 5.03 11.15 19.74
N TRP A 434 4.87 9.84 19.61
CA TRP A 434 5.87 8.97 19.00
C TRP A 434 5.93 9.12 17.47
N ALA A 435 4.79 9.28 16.79
CA ALA A 435 4.79 9.58 15.36
C ALA A 435 5.59 10.86 15.05
N ASN A 436 5.39 11.91 15.85
CA ASN A 436 6.15 13.14 15.73
C ASN A 436 7.65 12.92 16.01
N ALA A 437 7.99 12.07 16.98
CA ALA A 437 9.38 11.71 17.24
C ALA A 437 10.02 10.94 16.08
N MET A 438 9.29 10.02 15.47
CA MET A 438 9.77 9.22 14.33
C MET A 438 9.91 10.06 13.03
N CYS A 439 9.26 11.22 12.94
CA CYS A 439 9.44 12.15 11.82
C CYS A 439 10.56 13.19 12.05
N THR A 440 11.30 13.15 13.17
CA THR A 440 12.37 14.11 13.47
C THR A 440 13.38 14.26 12.31
N PRO A 441 13.77 15.49 11.89
CA PRO A 441 13.52 16.78 12.55
C PRO A 441 12.26 17.52 12.06
N PHE A 442 11.48 16.92 11.20
CA PHE A 442 10.38 17.56 10.47
C PHE A 442 9.13 17.73 11.34
N GLN A 443 8.28 18.70 10.94
CA GLN A 443 6.93 18.84 11.48
C GLN A 443 5.98 17.90 10.73
N TRP A 444 4.86 17.57 11.42
CA TRP A 444 3.79 16.73 10.92
C TRP A 444 4.19 15.27 10.67
N THR A 445 3.28 14.51 10.08
CA THR A 445 3.31 13.06 10.02
C THR A 445 2.59 12.57 8.76
N LYS A 446 2.40 11.27 8.58
CA LYS A 446 1.51 10.65 7.57
C LYS A 446 0.22 11.46 7.36
N GLN A 447 -0.36 11.45 6.19
CA GLN A 447 -1.51 12.20 5.68
C GLN A 447 -1.24 13.69 5.41
N VAL A 448 -0.15 14.27 5.89
CA VAL A 448 0.15 15.70 5.70
C VAL A 448 1.12 15.88 4.53
N ALA A 449 0.56 15.99 3.31
CA ALA A 449 1.35 16.14 2.09
C ALA A 449 2.08 17.49 2.00
N SER A 450 1.60 18.49 2.72
CA SER A 450 2.16 19.84 2.70
C SER A 450 3.53 19.95 3.39
N HIS A 451 3.89 19.02 4.29
CA HIS A 451 5.10 19.11 5.09
C HIS A 451 5.97 17.85 4.99
N TYR A 452 7.25 18.01 5.24
CA TYR A 452 8.25 16.95 5.07
C TYR A 452 8.11 15.80 6.08
N GLY A 453 7.52 16.02 7.25
CA GLY A 453 7.20 14.90 8.14
C GLY A 453 6.20 13.90 7.57
N GLY A 454 5.38 14.34 6.61
CA GLY A 454 4.49 13.43 5.86
C GLY A 454 5.13 12.78 4.63
N THR A 455 6.14 13.45 4.03
CA THR A 455 6.60 13.09 2.68
C THR A 455 8.08 12.73 2.56
N ARG A 456 8.95 13.13 3.50
CA ARG A 456 10.39 12.89 3.39
C ARG A 456 10.79 11.63 4.16
N ASN A 457 11.42 10.69 3.45
CA ASN A 457 11.87 9.41 3.98
C ASN A 457 13.34 9.15 3.65
N GLY A 458 13.97 8.24 4.40
CA GLY A 458 15.32 7.78 4.14
C GLY A 458 15.33 6.77 2.98
N LEU A 459 16.27 6.94 2.05
CA LEU A 459 16.51 5.98 0.97
C LEU A 459 17.97 5.55 0.97
N VAL A 460 18.18 4.24 0.79
CA VAL A 460 19.51 3.67 0.52
C VAL A 460 19.47 2.94 -0.83
N ILE A 461 20.48 3.17 -1.67
CA ILE A 461 20.71 2.42 -2.90
C ILE A 461 22.07 1.75 -2.81
N SER A 462 22.11 0.43 -2.97
CA SER A 462 23.35 -0.36 -2.98
C SER A 462 23.39 -1.24 -4.23
N TRP A 463 24.46 -1.14 -4.99
CA TRP A 463 24.71 -2.01 -6.14
C TRP A 463 26.24 -2.12 -6.35
N PRO A 464 26.88 -3.09 -5.71
CA PRO A 464 28.34 -3.19 -5.67
C PRO A 464 29.00 -3.13 -7.04
N LYS A 465 28.45 -3.78 -8.05
CA LYS A 465 29.01 -3.77 -9.41
C LYS A 465 28.81 -2.47 -10.18
N GLY A 466 27.72 -1.74 -9.92
CA GLY A 466 27.32 -0.58 -10.73
C GLY A 466 27.53 0.77 -10.06
N ILE A 467 27.71 0.82 -8.74
CA ILE A 467 27.93 2.05 -7.98
C ILE A 467 29.30 1.97 -7.32
N PRO A 468 30.30 2.75 -7.77
CA PRO A 468 31.64 2.71 -7.19
C PRO A 468 31.74 3.39 -5.81
N ALA A 469 30.92 4.39 -5.57
CA ALA A 469 30.90 5.14 -4.31
C ALA A 469 30.28 4.30 -3.16
N ARG A 470 30.86 4.47 -1.96
CA ARG A 470 30.44 3.73 -0.75
C ARG A 470 30.32 4.68 0.43
N ASN A 471 29.32 4.40 1.29
CA ASN A 471 29.07 5.16 2.52
C ASN A 471 28.94 6.67 2.30
N GLU A 472 28.41 7.09 1.16
CA GLU A 472 28.30 8.49 0.78
C GLU A 472 26.85 8.97 0.87
N LEU A 473 26.70 10.26 1.23
CA LEU A 473 25.42 10.95 1.24
C LEU A 473 25.14 11.60 -0.12
N ARG A 474 23.91 11.54 -0.54
CA ARG A 474 23.34 12.24 -1.69
C ARG A 474 22.30 13.25 -1.20
N GLN A 475 22.49 14.51 -1.55
CA GLN A 475 21.64 15.62 -1.12
C GLN A 475 20.78 16.19 -2.24
N GLN A 476 20.84 15.61 -3.41
CA GLN A 476 19.97 15.98 -4.53
C GLN A 476 18.51 15.63 -4.16
N TRP A 477 17.59 16.48 -4.60
CA TRP A 477 16.18 16.33 -4.32
C TRP A 477 15.55 15.30 -5.26
N HIS A 478 14.92 14.27 -4.71
CA HIS A 478 14.30 13.19 -5.45
C HIS A 478 12.91 12.83 -4.90
N HIS A 479 12.11 12.18 -5.74
CA HIS A 479 10.77 11.70 -5.42
C HIS A 479 10.62 10.22 -5.79
N CYS A 480 9.68 9.50 -5.19
CA CYS A 480 9.48 8.07 -5.45
C CYS A 480 9.21 7.72 -6.92
N ILE A 481 8.66 8.67 -7.70
CA ILE A 481 8.49 8.50 -9.16
C ILE A 481 9.81 8.39 -9.92
N ASP A 482 10.95 8.75 -9.31
CA ASP A 482 12.27 8.72 -9.96
C ASP A 482 12.86 7.31 -10.02
N ILE A 483 12.32 6.37 -9.25
CA ILE A 483 12.83 4.99 -9.18
C ILE A 483 12.66 4.26 -10.53
N VAL A 484 11.51 4.37 -11.18
CA VAL A 484 11.24 3.70 -12.45
C VAL A 484 12.18 4.16 -13.57
N PRO A 485 12.30 5.47 -13.86
CA PRO A 485 13.22 5.92 -14.89
C PRO A 485 14.70 5.65 -14.53
N THR A 486 15.04 5.57 -13.24
CA THR A 486 16.38 5.15 -12.81
C THR A 486 16.65 3.68 -13.16
N ILE A 487 15.69 2.79 -12.94
CA ILE A 487 15.79 1.39 -13.35
C ILE A 487 15.95 1.28 -14.86
N TYR A 488 15.16 2.01 -15.65
CA TYR A 488 15.25 1.97 -17.10
C TYR A 488 16.60 2.51 -17.62
N ASP A 489 17.10 3.58 -17.02
CA ASP A 489 18.40 4.17 -17.38
C ASP A 489 19.57 3.23 -17.03
N ILE A 490 19.51 2.53 -15.89
CA ILE A 490 20.50 1.50 -15.53
C ILE A 490 20.52 0.35 -16.54
N LEU A 491 19.36 -0.07 -16.99
CA LEU A 491 19.17 -1.18 -17.91
C LEU A 491 19.28 -0.80 -19.40
N GLU A 492 19.48 0.49 -19.67
CA GLU A 492 19.46 1.05 -21.04
C GLU A 492 18.17 0.71 -21.80
N LEU A 493 17.06 0.56 -21.05
CA LEU A 493 15.75 0.33 -21.62
C LEU A 493 15.10 1.67 -22.00
N PRO A 494 14.63 1.85 -23.23
CA PRO A 494 13.86 3.04 -23.59
C PRO A 494 12.50 3.01 -22.89
N GLN A 495 11.99 4.20 -22.55
CA GLN A 495 10.63 4.32 -22.03
C GLN A 495 9.63 3.82 -23.08
N PRO A 496 8.70 2.91 -22.73
CA PRO A 496 7.75 2.39 -23.71
C PRO A 496 6.76 3.47 -24.12
N THR A 497 6.50 3.55 -25.43
CA THR A 497 5.43 4.41 -25.99
C THR A 497 4.10 3.67 -26.09
N SER A 498 4.14 2.34 -26.12
CA SER A 498 2.97 1.46 -26.11
C SER A 498 3.28 0.17 -25.37
N VAL A 499 2.34 -0.29 -24.55
CA VAL A 499 2.40 -1.58 -23.84
C VAL A 499 1.09 -2.31 -24.05
N ASN A 500 1.17 -3.56 -24.49
CA ASN A 500 0.00 -4.40 -24.81
C ASN A 500 -1.04 -3.71 -25.71
N GLY A 501 -0.56 -2.91 -26.68
CA GLY A 501 -1.41 -2.19 -27.63
C GLY A 501 -1.99 -0.88 -27.11
N VAL A 502 -1.68 -0.47 -25.87
CA VAL A 502 -2.15 0.79 -25.28
C VAL A 502 -1.02 1.82 -25.27
N ALA A 503 -1.28 2.99 -25.84
CA ALA A 503 -0.35 4.12 -25.79
C ALA A 503 -0.10 4.55 -24.33
N GLN A 504 1.17 4.79 -24.00
CA GLN A 504 1.55 5.10 -22.62
C GLN A 504 1.66 6.61 -22.37
N LYS A 505 1.14 7.05 -21.24
CA LYS A 505 1.46 8.39 -20.70
C LYS A 505 2.96 8.49 -20.46
N PRO A 506 3.58 9.66 -20.68
CA PRO A 506 5.00 9.86 -20.36
C PRO A 506 5.30 9.52 -18.89
N ILE A 507 6.50 9.01 -18.62
CA ILE A 507 7.02 8.91 -17.25
C ILE A 507 7.34 10.33 -16.78
N GLU A 508 6.98 10.62 -15.53
CA GLU A 508 7.09 11.96 -14.94
C GLU A 508 8.29 12.04 -13.97
N GLY A 509 8.84 10.89 -13.61
CA GLY A 509 10.07 10.77 -12.84
C GLY A 509 11.31 11.10 -13.66
N LEU A 510 12.41 11.37 -12.96
CA LEU A 510 13.73 11.69 -13.52
C LEU A 510 14.75 10.70 -12.98
N SER A 511 15.63 10.17 -13.84
CA SER A 511 16.65 9.20 -13.41
C SER A 511 17.58 9.80 -12.35
N MET A 512 17.84 9.01 -11.31
CA MET A 512 18.78 9.33 -10.23
C MET A 512 20.23 8.91 -10.56
N LYS A 513 20.43 8.17 -11.66
CA LYS A 513 21.73 7.57 -12.05
C LYS A 513 22.86 8.59 -12.12
N TYR A 514 22.58 9.83 -12.51
CA TYR A 514 23.56 10.94 -12.56
C TYR A 514 24.24 11.20 -11.21
N SER A 515 23.53 10.92 -10.10
CA SER A 515 24.03 11.13 -8.73
C SER A 515 24.88 9.96 -8.20
N PHE A 516 24.92 8.82 -8.90
CA PHE A 516 25.59 7.62 -8.39
C PHE A 516 27.11 7.79 -8.22
N ALA A 517 27.74 8.43 -9.19
CA ALA A 517 29.17 8.62 -9.21
C ALA A 517 29.63 9.96 -8.61
N ASP A 518 28.74 10.94 -8.49
CA ASP A 518 29.10 12.30 -8.10
C ASP A 518 28.13 12.85 -7.04
N ALA A 519 28.62 13.00 -5.81
CA ALA A 519 27.88 13.58 -4.69
C ALA A 519 27.57 15.08 -4.88
N GLN A 520 28.33 15.76 -5.75
CA GLN A 520 28.20 17.21 -6.02
C GLN A 520 27.43 17.47 -7.32
N ALA A 521 26.98 16.44 -8.04
CA ALA A 521 26.19 16.63 -9.24
C ALA A 521 24.98 17.53 -8.96
N ALA A 522 24.72 18.46 -9.88
CA ALA A 522 23.56 19.34 -9.75
C ALA A 522 22.26 18.55 -9.78
N GLY A 523 21.33 18.87 -8.92
CA GLY A 523 20.00 18.24 -8.88
C GLY A 523 19.22 18.53 -10.17
N VAL A 524 18.56 17.53 -10.73
CA VAL A 524 17.84 17.65 -12.00
C VAL A 524 16.36 17.99 -11.81
N ARG A 525 15.79 17.73 -10.63
CA ARG A 525 14.39 18.02 -10.35
C ARG A 525 14.21 19.49 -9.98
N GLN A 526 13.45 20.19 -10.79
CA GLN A 526 13.17 21.62 -10.58
C GLN A 526 11.90 21.84 -9.76
N ALA A 527 10.87 21.05 -9.96
CA ALA A 527 9.58 21.20 -9.27
C ALA A 527 8.97 19.86 -8.91
N GLN A 528 8.23 19.83 -7.80
CA GLN A 528 7.35 18.73 -7.41
C GLN A 528 6.21 19.29 -6.55
N TYR A 529 4.98 18.99 -6.95
CA TYR A 529 3.79 19.26 -6.13
C TYR A 529 3.53 18.13 -5.14
N PHE A 530 2.81 18.45 -4.09
CA PHE A 530 2.25 17.53 -3.12
C PHE A 530 0.82 17.93 -2.82
N GLU A 531 -0.08 16.97 -2.76
CA GLU A 531 -1.45 17.19 -2.32
C GLU A 531 -2.00 15.93 -1.66
N MET A 532 -2.74 16.10 -0.56
CA MET A 532 -3.49 15.07 0.11
C MET A 532 -4.58 15.70 0.99
N ALA A 533 -5.84 15.36 0.73
CA ALA A 533 -6.99 15.82 1.54
C ALA A 533 -6.98 17.34 1.80
N GLY A 534 -6.70 18.14 0.76
CA GLY A 534 -6.64 19.61 0.81
C GLY A 534 -5.33 20.19 1.34
N ASN A 535 -4.40 19.37 1.84
CA ASN A 535 -3.07 19.84 2.22
C ASN A 535 -2.19 19.96 0.98
N GLN A 536 -1.78 21.18 0.64
CA GLN A 536 -1.10 21.54 -0.59
C GLN A 536 0.36 21.87 -0.32
N GLY A 537 1.26 21.44 -1.21
CA GLY A 537 2.68 21.75 -1.13
C GLY A 537 3.32 21.82 -2.51
N ILE A 538 4.34 22.65 -2.66
CA ILE A 538 5.17 22.78 -3.85
C ILE A 538 6.62 22.97 -3.48
N TYR A 539 7.46 22.11 -4.03
CA TYR A 539 8.90 22.32 -4.12
C TYR A 539 9.23 22.95 -5.48
N HIS A 540 10.01 24.01 -5.50
CA HIS A 540 10.54 24.62 -6.72
C HIS A 540 11.91 25.23 -6.47
N GLU A 541 12.94 24.72 -7.16
CA GLU A 541 14.32 25.23 -7.11
C GLU A 541 14.85 25.47 -5.68
N GLY A 542 14.62 24.52 -4.80
CA GLY A 542 15.03 24.56 -3.40
C GLY A 542 14.01 25.19 -2.44
N TRP A 543 13.14 26.06 -2.91
CA TRP A 543 12.08 26.66 -2.10
C TRP A 543 10.93 25.68 -1.88
N THR A 544 10.28 25.82 -0.73
CA THR A 544 9.03 25.08 -0.44
C THR A 544 7.97 26.05 0.01
N ALA A 545 6.79 25.99 -0.62
CA ALA A 545 5.58 26.65 -0.11
C ALA A 545 4.51 25.59 0.15
N CYS A 546 3.82 25.70 1.28
CA CYS A 546 2.87 24.68 1.68
C CYS A 546 1.75 25.25 2.56
N THR A 547 0.64 24.54 2.63
CA THR A 547 -0.48 24.92 3.49
C THR A 547 -0.32 24.31 4.88
N ARG A 548 -0.61 25.10 5.91
CA ARG A 548 -0.72 24.60 7.27
C ARG A 548 -2.00 23.79 7.42
N PRO A 549 -1.93 22.52 7.91
CA PRO A 549 -3.12 21.72 8.16
C PRO A 549 -4.08 22.42 9.12
N ILE A 550 -5.36 22.46 8.78
CA ILE A 550 -6.42 23.02 9.62
C ILE A 550 -6.85 21.99 10.64
N VAL A 551 -7.04 20.75 10.19
CA VAL A 551 -7.39 19.62 11.04
C VAL A 551 -6.23 18.64 11.05
N PRO A 552 -5.65 18.34 12.20
CA PRO A 552 -4.57 17.36 12.28
C PRO A 552 -5.07 15.94 11.96
N PRO A 553 -4.21 15.05 11.42
CA PRO A 553 -4.58 13.69 11.04
C PRO A 553 -5.24 12.86 12.15
N TRP A 554 -4.82 13.07 13.38
CA TRP A 554 -5.33 12.37 14.56
C TRP A 554 -6.64 12.91 15.11
N SER A 555 -7.25 13.89 14.44
CA SER A 555 -8.56 14.41 14.80
C SER A 555 -9.61 13.85 13.84
N PRO A 556 -10.73 13.31 14.35
CA PRO A 556 -11.84 12.88 13.51
C PRO A 556 -12.69 14.05 13.00
N SER A 557 -12.32 15.30 13.34
CA SER A 557 -13.07 16.49 12.96
C SER A 557 -13.02 16.70 11.44
N ALA A 558 -14.13 17.20 10.89
CA ALA A 558 -14.18 17.74 9.54
C ALA A 558 -13.84 19.25 9.54
N THR A 559 -13.63 19.81 8.37
CA THR A 559 -13.48 21.25 8.16
C THR A 559 -14.36 21.72 7.00
N ASP A 560 -14.99 22.86 7.17
CA ASP A 560 -15.75 23.55 6.10
C ASP A 560 -14.89 24.63 5.42
N ALA A 561 -13.59 24.70 5.72
CA ALA A 561 -12.69 25.68 5.14
C ALA A 561 -12.58 25.48 3.62
N ASP A 562 -12.70 26.58 2.89
CA ASP A 562 -12.50 26.58 1.45
C ASP A 562 -11.05 26.22 1.12
N VAL A 563 -10.85 25.24 0.23
CA VAL A 563 -9.53 24.67 -0.09
C VAL A 563 -8.58 25.65 -0.79
N ILE A 564 -9.11 26.76 -1.35
CA ILE A 564 -8.33 27.78 -2.05
C ILE A 564 -7.99 28.95 -1.13
N THR A 565 -8.97 29.44 -0.38
CA THR A 565 -8.90 30.70 0.39
C THR A 565 -8.82 30.47 1.89
N GLY A 566 -9.24 29.32 2.40
CA GLY A 566 -9.34 29.05 3.82
C GLY A 566 -8.04 28.55 4.45
N TYR A 567 -7.03 28.16 3.67
CA TYR A 567 -5.76 27.64 4.18
C TYR A 567 -4.69 28.71 4.28
N GLN A 568 -3.98 28.72 5.39
CA GLN A 568 -2.80 29.55 5.57
C GLN A 568 -1.59 28.91 4.86
N TRP A 569 -0.92 29.67 3.98
CA TRP A 569 0.30 29.25 3.33
C TRP A 569 1.53 29.65 4.13
N GLU A 570 2.52 28.79 4.11
CA GLU A 570 3.86 28.98 4.68
C GLU A 570 4.90 28.90 3.56
N LEU A 571 6.06 29.54 3.77
CA LEU A 571 7.15 29.60 2.79
C LEU A 571 8.48 29.31 3.49
N TYR A 572 9.29 28.42 2.94
CA TYR A 572 10.55 27.99 3.50
C TYR A 572 11.69 28.10 2.48
N ALA A 573 12.84 28.63 2.93
CA ALA A 573 14.02 28.82 2.10
C ALA A 573 14.75 27.51 1.77
N PRO A 574 15.56 27.46 0.70
CA PRO A 574 16.37 26.28 0.34
C PRO A 574 17.31 25.78 1.44
N THR A 575 17.72 26.66 2.33
CA THR A 575 18.59 26.37 3.49
C THR A 575 17.85 25.82 4.69
N ASP A 576 16.53 26.00 4.77
CA ASP A 576 15.71 25.47 5.88
C ASP A 576 15.38 24.00 5.66
N PHE A 577 16.24 23.11 6.14
CA PHE A 577 16.10 21.68 5.95
C PHE A 577 14.83 21.09 6.59
N ALA A 578 14.37 21.67 7.70
CA ALA A 578 13.29 21.12 8.53
C ALA A 578 11.96 21.90 8.45
N GLN A 579 11.88 22.92 7.60
CA GLN A 579 10.67 23.76 7.46
C GLN A 579 10.27 24.41 8.80
N THR A 580 11.21 25.12 9.44
CA THR A 580 11.04 25.73 10.77
C THR A 580 10.91 27.25 10.75
N ASP A 581 11.46 27.92 9.74
CA ASP A 581 11.51 29.37 9.63
C ASP A 581 10.57 29.88 8.53
N ASN A 582 9.30 30.07 8.86
CA ASN A 582 8.29 30.53 7.90
C ASN A 582 8.56 31.98 7.44
N LEU A 583 8.80 32.16 6.14
CA LEU A 583 9.10 33.41 5.48
C LEU A 583 7.89 34.04 4.76
N ALA A 584 6.71 33.47 4.83
CA ALA A 584 5.52 33.92 4.08
C ALA A 584 5.23 35.43 4.25
N ALA A 585 5.28 35.93 5.49
CA ALA A 585 5.04 37.34 5.78
C ALA A 585 6.17 38.26 5.32
N LYS A 586 7.40 37.75 5.21
CA LYS A 586 8.60 38.51 4.80
C LYS A 586 8.78 38.55 3.29
N MET A 587 8.27 37.55 2.57
CA MET A 587 8.47 37.36 1.14
C MET A 587 7.13 37.05 0.42
N PRO A 588 6.14 37.96 0.47
CA PRO A 588 4.83 37.69 -0.08
C PRO A 588 4.83 37.45 -1.59
N ASP A 589 5.69 38.14 -2.33
CA ASP A 589 5.79 37.97 -3.79
C ASP A 589 6.32 36.57 -4.16
N LYS A 590 7.31 36.07 -3.41
CA LYS A 590 7.81 34.70 -3.61
C LYS A 590 6.74 33.67 -3.25
N LEU A 591 5.97 33.91 -2.20
CA LEU A 591 4.85 33.04 -1.86
C LEU A 591 3.81 32.98 -2.97
N ILE A 592 3.46 34.13 -3.58
CA ILE A 592 2.52 34.19 -4.70
C ILE A 592 3.04 33.40 -5.90
N GLU A 593 4.33 33.59 -6.26
CA GLU A 593 4.99 32.82 -7.32
C GLU A 593 4.87 31.29 -7.07
N MET A 594 5.20 30.86 -5.88
CA MET A 594 5.16 29.43 -5.50
C MET A 594 3.74 28.87 -5.53
N ARG A 595 2.75 29.63 -5.06
CA ARG A 595 1.34 29.22 -5.14
C ARG A 595 0.86 29.09 -6.58
N LEU A 596 1.21 30.02 -7.46
CA LEU A 596 0.89 29.93 -8.88
C LEU A 596 1.54 28.68 -9.51
N ARG A 597 2.77 28.37 -9.11
CA ARG A 597 3.46 27.17 -9.55
C ARG A 597 2.72 25.91 -9.09
N PHE A 598 2.25 25.84 -7.84
CA PHE A 598 1.43 24.73 -7.37
C PHE A 598 0.19 24.51 -8.25
N TYR A 599 -0.59 25.56 -8.52
CA TYR A 599 -1.80 25.43 -9.35
C TYR A 599 -1.49 25.05 -10.80
N THR A 600 -0.34 25.48 -11.34
CA THR A 600 0.12 25.05 -12.66
C THR A 600 0.38 23.54 -12.70
N GLU A 601 1.10 23.02 -11.71
CA GLU A 601 1.37 21.58 -11.60
C GLU A 601 0.08 20.80 -11.30
N ALA A 602 -0.80 21.33 -10.45
CA ALA A 602 -2.07 20.71 -10.11
C ALA A 602 -2.98 20.54 -11.34
N ALA A 603 -3.04 21.56 -12.20
CA ALA A 603 -3.80 21.48 -13.46
C ALA A 603 -3.21 20.46 -14.44
N LYS A 604 -1.88 20.31 -14.44
CA LYS A 604 -1.16 19.39 -15.34
C LYS A 604 -1.35 17.92 -14.97
N TYR A 605 -1.43 17.60 -13.68
CA TYR A 605 -1.34 16.24 -13.17
C TYR A 605 -2.65 15.69 -12.56
N ASN A 606 -3.80 16.19 -12.96
CA ASN A 606 -5.13 15.74 -12.49
C ASN A 606 -5.37 15.93 -10.98
N VAL A 607 -4.71 16.91 -10.36
CA VAL A 607 -4.88 17.19 -8.92
C VAL A 607 -6.22 17.88 -8.63
N LEU A 608 -6.79 18.51 -9.65
CA LEU A 608 -8.07 19.20 -9.52
C LEU A 608 -9.25 18.23 -9.77
N PRO A 609 -10.36 18.38 -9.03
CA PRO A 609 -10.62 19.40 -8.00
C PRO A 609 -9.91 19.08 -6.68
N LEU A 610 -9.46 20.14 -5.97
CA LEU A 610 -8.96 19.98 -4.60
C LEU A 610 -10.14 19.63 -3.67
N ASP A 611 -9.92 18.67 -2.77
CA ASP A 611 -10.96 18.18 -1.90
C ASP A 611 -10.40 17.86 -0.49
N ASN A 612 -10.91 18.56 0.52
CA ASN A 612 -10.56 18.35 1.92
C ASN A 612 -11.61 17.55 2.71
N SER A 613 -12.59 16.99 2.02
CA SER A 613 -13.58 16.12 2.66
C SER A 613 -12.89 14.81 3.11
N LYS A 614 -13.16 14.38 4.33
CA LYS A 614 -12.64 13.11 4.89
C LYS A 614 -13.79 12.12 5.10
N ILE A 615 -14.73 12.46 5.96
CA ILE A 615 -15.83 11.57 6.37
C ILE A 615 -16.76 11.26 5.19
N ALA A 616 -17.06 12.25 4.34
CA ALA A 616 -17.91 12.04 3.17
C ALA A 616 -17.33 11.03 2.18
N ARG A 617 -15.99 10.93 2.09
CA ARG A 617 -15.30 9.94 1.25
C ARG A 617 -15.40 8.51 1.79
N LEU A 618 -15.71 8.31 3.06
CA LEU A 618 -15.87 6.98 3.65
C LEU A 618 -17.24 6.36 3.35
N ASP A 619 -18.19 7.15 2.83
CA ASP A 619 -19.50 6.64 2.42
C ASP A 619 -19.35 5.68 1.22
N PRO A 620 -19.60 4.39 1.38
CA PRO A 620 -19.52 3.43 0.28
C PRO A 620 -20.56 3.70 -0.82
N ALA A 621 -21.59 4.49 -0.55
CA ALA A 621 -22.61 4.81 -1.53
C ALA A 621 -22.12 5.72 -2.67
N ILE A 622 -21.01 6.43 -2.49
CA ILE A 622 -20.43 7.29 -3.55
C ILE A 622 -19.59 6.50 -4.57
N ARG A 623 -19.22 5.26 -4.27
CA ARG A 623 -18.33 4.40 -5.08
C ARG A 623 -19.09 3.27 -5.76
N PRO A 624 -18.54 2.64 -6.80
CA PRO A 624 -19.03 1.35 -7.29
C PRO A 624 -19.12 0.33 -6.16
N SER A 625 -20.09 -0.55 -6.18
CA SER A 625 -20.33 -1.55 -5.14
C SER A 625 -20.93 -2.82 -5.73
N LEU A 626 -20.46 -3.97 -5.27
CA LEU A 626 -21.00 -5.30 -5.61
C LEU A 626 -22.35 -5.58 -4.94
N THR A 627 -22.68 -4.80 -3.91
CA THR A 627 -23.89 -5.02 -3.08
C THR A 627 -25.01 -4.01 -3.34
N ARG A 628 -24.73 -2.92 -4.08
CA ARG A 628 -25.70 -1.85 -4.33
C ARG A 628 -26.96 -2.36 -5.02
N GLY A 629 -28.13 -1.95 -4.50
CA GLY A 629 -29.44 -2.32 -5.04
C GLY A 629 -29.91 -3.72 -4.72
N ARG A 630 -29.15 -4.44 -3.89
CA ARG A 630 -29.52 -5.78 -3.38
C ARG A 630 -29.91 -5.68 -1.90
N ASN A 631 -31.04 -6.28 -1.56
CA ASN A 631 -31.50 -6.34 -0.17
C ASN A 631 -31.49 -7.76 0.39
N SER A 632 -31.20 -8.77 -0.43
CA SER A 632 -31.11 -10.18 -0.01
C SER A 632 -29.84 -10.81 -0.60
N PHE A 633 -29.13 -11.55 0.25
CA PHE A 633 -27.85 -12.16 -0.07
C PHE A 633 -27.85 -13.59 0.45
N THR A 634 -27.52 -14.54 -0.40
CA THR A 634 -27.45 -15.96 -0.03
C THR A 634 -26.03 -16.45 -0.11
N PHE A 635 -25.57 -17.09 0.95
CA PHE A 635 -24.25 -17.67 1.11
C PHE A 635 -24.34 -19.17 1.36
N TYR A 636 -23.25 -19.87 1.08
CA TYR A 636 -23.14 -21.31 1.22
C TYR A 636 -21.91 -21.68 2.06
N GLU A 637 -21.95 -22.87 2.66
CA GLU A 637 -20.86 -23.40 3.49
C GLU A 637 -19.51 -23.36 2.75
N GLY A 638 -18.47 -22.93 3.45
CA GLY A 638 -17.11 -22.82 2.92
C GLY A 638 -16.81 -21.53 2.13
N GLN A 639 -17.75 -20.57 2.08
CA GLN A 639 -17.49 -19.24 1.56
C GLN A 639 -16.86 -18.37 2.65
N ASN A 640 -15.54 -18.23 2.59
CA ASN A 640 -14.76 -17.57 3.63
C ASN A 640 -14.02 -16.35 3.10
N ARG A 641 -13.68 -15.42 3.99
CA ARG A 641 -12.91 -14.21 3.74
C ARG A 641 -13.52 -13.32 2.66
N ILE A 642 -14.85 -13.20 2.66
CA ILE A 642 -15.54 -12.25 1.79
C ILE A 642 -15.27 -10.85 2.36
N PRO A 643 -14.55 -9.95 1.65
CA PRO A 643 -14.17 -8.64 2.19
C PRO A 643 -15.40 -7.77 2.44
N GLU A 644 -15.33 -6.84 3.39
CA GLU A 644 -16.45 -6.01 3.82
C GLU A 644 -17.14 -5.29 2.65
N GLY A 645 -16.38 -4.80 1.66
CA GLY A 645 -16.92 -4.15 0.45
C GLY A 645 -17.79 -5.07 -0.44
N ALA A 646 -17.71 -6.39 -0.25
CA ALA A 646 -18.54 -7.40 -0.93
C ALA A 646 -19.60 -8.03 -0.03
N CYS A 647 -19.67 -7.66 1.25
CA CYS A 647 -20.65 -8.13 2.22
C CYS A 647 -21.93 -7.27 2.22
N PRO A 648 -23.07 -7.82 2.67
CA PRO A 648 -24.26 -7.01 2.97
C PRO A 648 -23.91 -5.95 4.01
N ASP A 649 -24.19 -4.69 3.71
CA ASP A 649 -23.99 -3.61 4.67
C ASP A 649 -25.10 -3.59 5.72
N ILE A 650 -24.89 -4.27 6.84
CA ILE A 650 -25.83 -4.39 7.96
C ILE A 650 -25.77 -3.21 8.94
N LYS A 651 -24.83 -2.29 8.76
CA LYS A 651 -24.63 -1.17 9.69
C LYS A 651 -25.78 -0.17 9.62
N ASN A 652 -26.18 0.35 10.79
CA ASN A 652 -27.15 1.46 10.95
C ASN A 652 -28.54 1.19 10.37
N LYS A 653 -28.96 -0.07 10.27
CA LYS A 653 -30.27 -0.48 9.74
C LYS A 653 -30.75 -1.78 10.38
N SER A 654 -32.04 -2.10 10.16
CA SER A 654 -32.59 -3.40 10.54
C SER A 654 -32.24 -4.45 9.50
N TRP A 655 -32.07 -5.68 9.93
CA TRP A 655 -31.73 -6.82 9.07
C TRP A 655 -32.15 -8.14 9.69
N SER A 656 -32.04 -9.20 8.91
CA SER A 656 -32.20 -10.56 9.43
C SER A 656 -31.20 -11.51 8.79
N VAL A 657 -30.76 -12.50 9.56
CA VAL A 657 -29.97 -13.65 9.11
C VAL A 657 -30.80 -14.89 9.28
N THR A 658 -31.00 -15.67 8.24
CA THR A 658 -31.70 -16.96 8.26
C THR A 658 -30.74 -18.04 7.79
N ALA A 659 -30.50 -19.05 8.62
CA ALA A 659 -29.63 -20.18 8.32
C ALA A 659 -30.41 -21.46 8.31
N ASP A 660 -30.44 -22.20 7.20
CA ASP A 660 -30.95 -23.54 7.06
C ASP A 660 -29.83 -24.54 7.30
N VAL A 661 -29.90 -25.28 8.40
CA VAL A 661 -28.83 -26.17 8.88
C VAL A 661 -29.35 -27.56 9.18
N GLU A 662 -28.46 -28.57 9.11
CA GLU A 662 -28.72 -29.90 9.62
C GLU A 662 -27.73 -30.22 10.75
N VAL A 663 -28.26 -30.54 11.91
CA VAL A 663 -27.45 -30.74 13.12
C VAL A 663 -27.56 -32.21 13.62
N LYS A 664 -26.48 -32.62 14.32
CA LYS A 664 -26.41 -33.88 15.07
C LYS A 664 -26.39 -33.55 16.55
N ALA A 665 -26.52 -34.55 17.41
CA ALA A 665 -26.35 -34.31 18.85
C ALA A 665 -24.97 -33.71 19.16
N GLY A 666 -24.96 -32.59 19.88
CA GLY A 666 -23.70 -31.88 20.24
C GLY A 666 -23.04 -31.10 19.12
N THR A 667 -23.76 -30.79 18.03
CA THR A 667 -23.21 -29.91 16.97
C THR A 667 -22.77 -28.56 17.54
N ASN A 668 -21.56 -28.15 17.19
CA ASN A 668 -20.93 -26.89 17.57
C ASN A 668 -20.37 -26.16 16.33
N GLY A 669 -19.98 -24.90 16.50
CA GLY A 669 -19.25 -24.15 15.49
C GLY A 669 -20.04 -22.99 14.90
N VAL A 670 -19.33 -22.17 14.15
CA VAL A 670 -19.87 -20.96 13.53
C VAL A 670 -20.68 -21.32 12.28
N ILE A 671 -21.88 -20.77 12.22
CA ILE A 671 -22.76 -20.83 11.06
C ILE A 671 -22.40 -19.71 10.09
N VAL A 672 -22.33 -18.49 10.59
CA VAL A 672 -21.89 -17.31 9.85
C VAL A 672 -21.34 -16.28 10.80
N THR A 673 -20.26 -15.62 10.37
CA THR A 673 -19.61 -14.54 11.11
C THR A 673 -19.15 -13.44 10.16
N GLN A 674 -18.93 -12.25 10.68
CA GLN A 674 -18.23 -11.15 9.99
C GLN A 674 -17.37 -10.38 10.97
N GLY A 675 -16.10 -10.15 10.60
CA GLY A 675 -15.10 -9.55 11.49
C GLY A 675 -14.58 -10.53 12.54
N GLY A 676 -14.04 -10.02 13.63
CA GLY A 676 -13.38 -10.82 14.68
C GLY A 676 -13.32 -10.14 16.04
N LEU A 677 -12.21 -10.33 16.74
CA LEU A 677 -11.99 -9.84 18.11
C LEU A 677 -12.09 -8.32 18.23
N PHE A 678 -11.68 -7.61 17.19
CA PHE A 678 -11.57 -6.16 17.21
C PHE A 678 -12.86 -5.44 16.84
N SER A 679 -13.78 -6.13 16.17
CA SER A 679 -15.17 -5.74 15.91
C SER A 679 -15.82 -6.82 15.05
N GLY A 680 -17.09 -7.14 15.29
CA GLY A 680 -17.77 -8.14 14.48
C GLY A 680 -19.08 -8.66 15.07
N TRP A 681 -19.60 -9.68 14.43
CA TRP A 681 -20.76 -10.44 14.91
C TRP A 681 -20.70 -11.89 14.44
N ALA A 682 -21.30 -12.80 15.19
CA ALA A 682 -21.36 -14.20 14.85
C ALA A 682 -22.70 -14.83 15.22
N LEU A 683 -23.17 -15.74 14.38
CA LEU A 683 -24.22 -16.72 14.69
C LEU A 683 -23.58 -18.10 14.71
N TYR A 684 -23.63 -18.77 15.86
CA TYR A 684 -22.97 -20.06 16.06
C TYR A 684 -23.76 -20.98 16.97
N LEU A 685 -23.39 -22.24 17.02
CA LEU A 685 -23.87 -23.18 18.03
C LEU A 685 -22.79 -23.41 19.10
N GLU A 686 -23.17 -23.29 20.37
CA GLU A 686 -22.36 -23.65 21.52
C GLU A 686 -23.06 -24.74 22.32
N ASN A 687 -22.44 -25.91 22.38
CA ASN A 687 -23.08 -27.11 23.00
C ASN A 687 -24.49 -27.41 22.44
N GLY A 688 -24.65 -27.24 21.14
CA GLY A 688 -25.91 -27.42 20.40
C GLY A 688 -26.91 -26.27 20.59
N LYS A 689 -26.62 -25.25 21.35
CA LYS A 689 -27.52 -24.09 21.59
C LYS A 689 -27.19 -22.98 20.61
N PRO A 690 -28.17 -22.34 19.97
CA PRO A 690 -27.94 -21.21 19.07
C PRO A 690 -27.57 -19.95 19.87
N VAL A 691 -26.55 -19.30 19.42
CA VAL A 691 -26.00 -18.06 20.01
C VAL A 691 -25.80 -17.01 18.92
N PHE A 692 -26.33 -15.82 19.13
CA PHE A 692 -25.96 -14.62 18.39
C PHE A 692 -25.11 -13.73 19.28
N HIS A 693 -23.93 -13.37 18.81
CA HIS A 693 -23.00 -12.51 19.50
C HIS A 693 -22.68 -11.26 18.65
N SER A 694 -22.68 -10.09 19.27
CA SER A 694 -22.30 -8.82 18.66
C SER A 694 -21.18 -8.20 19.47
N ASN A 695 -20.05 -7.95 18.80
CA ASN A 695 -18.85 -7.33 19.37
C ASN A 695 -18.75 -5.88 18.87
N PHE A 696 -18.91 -4.93 19.78
CA PHE A 696 -18.76 -3.51 19.50
C PHE A 696 -17.32 -3.06 19.82
N CYS A 697 -16.42 -3.17 18.84
CA CYS A 697 -15.03 -2.72 18.89
C CYS A 697 -14.23 -3.22 20.12
N ASP A 698 -14.50 -4.46 20.60
CA ASP A 698 -13.90 -5.02 21.83
C ASP A 698 -14.12 -4.15 23.10
N VAL A 699 -15.02 -3.17 23.01
CA VAL A 699 -15.40 -2.28 24.12
C VAL A 699 -16.66 -2.80 24.82
N ALA A 700 -17.58 -3.43 24.06
CA ALA A 700 -18.78 -4.04 24.63
C ALA A 700 -19.18 -5.26 23.80
N HIS A 701 -19.56 -6.32 24.49
CA HIS A 701 -20.02 -7.57 23.93
C HIS A 701 -21.47 -7.82 24.32
N TYR A 702 -22.30 -8.22 23.36
CA TYR A 702 -23.71 -8.49 23.55
C TYR A 702 -24.02 -9.89 23.05
N GLU A 703 -24.69 -10.69 23.89
CA GLU A 703 -25.05 -12.06 23.57
C GLU A 703 -26.55 -12.27 23.67
N VAL A 704 -27.11 -13.00 22.70
CA VAL A 704 -28.50 -13.49 22.71
C VAL A 704 -28.45 -14.98 22.44
N SER A 705 -28.67 -15.80 23.47
CA SER A 705 -28.49 -17.25 23.40
C SER A 705 -29.73 -18.03 23.75
N GLY A 706 -30.00 -19.07 22.99
CA GLY A 706 -31.07 -20.05 23.26
C GLY A 706 -30.71 -20.93 24.46
N LYS A 707 -31.68 -21.25 25.27
CA LYS A 707 -31.47 -22.04 26.52
C LYS A 707 -31.37 -23.54 26.26
N THR A 708 -31.94 -24.03 25.14
CA THR A 708 -32.07 -25.44 24.86
C THR A 708 -31.23 -25.81 23.61
N ALA A 709 -30.53 -26.94 23.69
CA ALA A 709 -29.82 -27.50 22.56
C ALA A 709 -30.81 -27.96 21.49
N LEU A 710 -30.45 -27.81 20.20
CA LEU A 710 -31.23 -28.28 19.08
C LEU A 710 -31.28 -29.81 19.07
N THR A 711 -32.42 -30.35 18.67
CA THR A 711 -32.58 -31.78 18.43
C THR A 711 -31.85 -32.16 17.12
N PRO A 712 -31.36 -33.41 16.97
CA PRO A 712 -30.85 -33.87 15.69
C PRO A 712 -31.86 -33.73 14.56
N GLY A 713 -31.44 -33.19 13.42
CA GLY A 713 -32.28 -32.96 12.25
C GLY A 713 -32.08 -31.62 11.57
N LYS A 714 -32.98 -31.28 10.67
CA LYS A 714 -32.99 -30.00 9.97
C LYS A 714 -33.65 -28.91 10.80
N HIS A 715 -33.05 -27.74 10.85
CA HIS A 715 -33.55 -26.56 11.54
C HIS A 715 -33.34 -25.30 10.72
N THR A 716 -34.27 -24.36 10.86
CA THR A 716 -34.09 -22.98 10.40
C THR A 716 -33.85 -22.11 11.62
N ILE A 717 -32.62 -21.57 11.71
CA ILE A 717 -32.20 -20.62 12.77
C ILE A 717 -32.27 -19.22 12.19
N ARG A 718 -32.96 -18.31 12.89
CA ARG A 718 -33.11 -16.95 12.41
C ARG A 718 -32.83 -15.94 13.52
N VAL A 719 -32.05 -14.88 13.16
CA VAL A 719 -31.86 -13.67 13.94
C VAL A 719 -32.53 -12.51 13.22
N ASP A 720 -33.46 -11.84 13.86
CA ASP A 720 -34.02 -10.57 13.43
C ASP A 720 -33.49 -9.46 14.30
N PHE A 721 -32.80 -8.47 13.70
CA PHE A 721 -32.31 -7.27 14.39
C PHE A 721 -33.16 -6.08 14.01
N ALA A 722 -33.83 -5.49 14.99
CA ALA A 722 -34.62 -4.27 14.86
C ALA A 722 -33.78 -3.07 15.37
N TYR A 723 -33.26 -2.27 14.43
CA TYR A 723 -32.44 -1.09 14.72
C TYR A 723 -33.33 0.05 15.25
N ASP A 724 -32.88 0.78 16.26
CA ASP A 724 -33.65 1.86 16.89
C ASP A 724 -33.84 3.10 15.99
N GLY A 725 -32.96 3.28 14.98
CA GLY A 725 -32.96 4.49 14.18
C GLY A 725 -32.35 5.69 14.91
N GLY A 726 -32.51 6.88 14.33
CA GLY A 726 -32.13 8.14 14.97
C GLY A 726 -30.63 8.45 14.95
N GLY A 727 -29.88 7.90 13.99
CA GLY A 727 -28.45 8.18 13.77
C GLY A 727 -27.60 6.94 13.61
N VAL A 728 -26.29 7.08 13.50
CA VAL A 728 -25.34 5.97 13.33
C VAL A 728 -24.94 5.34 14.67
N GLY A 729 -24.62 4.05 14.67
CA GLY A 729 -24.10 3.33 15.84
C GLY A 729 -25.10 3.16 16.97
N ARG A 730 -26.40 3.38 16.73
CA ARG A 730 -27.46 3.15 17.73
C ARG A 730 -27.65 1.66 17.98
N GLY A 731 -28.31 1.37 19.08
CA GLY A 731 -28.64 0.01 19.43
C GLY A 731 -29.86 -0.55 18.69
N GLY A 732 -30.33 -1.66 19.18
CA GLY A 732 -31.50 -2.35 18.66
C GLY A 732 -31.85 -3.57 19.49
N VAL A 733 -32.84 -4.32 19.06
CA VAL A 733 -33.26 -5.57 19.69
C VAL A 733 -33.00 -6.70 18.72
N ALA A 734 -32.24 -7.70 19.18
CA ALA A 734 -32.06 -8.96 18.48
C ALA A 734 -33.03 -10.00 19.01
N SER A 735 -33.80 -10.65 18.11
CA SER A 735 -34.69 -11.77 18.39
C SER A 735 -34.18 -13.02 17.68
N LEU A 736 -33.98 -14.09 18.44
CA LEU A 736 -33.49 -15.37 17.95
C LEU A 736 -34.65 -16.37 17.90
N THR A 737 -34.88 -16.95 16.75
CA THR A 737 -35.91 -17.96 16.55
C THR A 737 -35.32 -19.26 16.00
N VAL A 738 -35.94 -20.38 16.32
CA VAL A 738 -35.65 -21.70 15.75
C VAL A 738 -36.98 -22.31 15.28
N ASP A 739 -37.04 -22.73 14.01
CA ASP A 739 -38.24 -23.31 13.38
C ASP A 739 -39.50 -22.45 13.58
N GLY A 740 -39.30 -21.12 13.55
CA GLY A 740 -40.35 -20.12 13.73
C GLY A 740 -40.80 -19.90 15.19
N GLN A 741 -40.15 -20.53 16.16
CA GLN A 741 -40.43 -20.34 17.59
C GLN A 741 -39.36 -19.39 18.23
N ASP A 742 -39.81 -18.43 19.00
CA ASP A 742 -38.91 -17.53 19.75
C ASP A 742 -38.13 -18.33 20.82
N VAL A 743 -36.79 -18.28 20.78
CA VAL A 743 -35.93 -18.98 21.75
C VAL A 743 -35.17 -18.02 22.65
N ALA A 744 -34.87 -16.79 22.15
CA ALA A 744 -34.24 -15.76 22.93
C ALA A 744 -34.49 -14.37 22.33
N LYS A 745 -34.33 -13.33 23.18
CA LYS A 745 -34.41 -11.93 22.79
C LYS A 745 -33.49 -11.12 23.69
N GLY A 746 -32.74 -10.20 23.11
CA GLY A 746 -31.80 -9.40 23.86
C GLY A 746 -31.63 -8.00 23.28
N ARG A 747 -31.19 -7.10 24.14
CA ARG A 747 -30.85 -5.72 23.78
C ARG A 747 -29.39 -5.63 23.37
N ILE A 748 -29.11 -5.00 22.24
CA ILE A 748 -27.80 -4.56 21.78
C ILE A 748 -27.79 -3.04 21.95
N GLU A 749 -26.99 -2.53 22.88
CA GLU A 749 -27.01 -1.10 23.23
C GLU A 749 -26.32 -0.23 22.18
N LYS A 750 -25.27 -0.75 21.52
CA LYS A 750 -24.49 -0.06 20.49
C LYS A 750 -24.13 -1.01 19.36
N THR A 751 -24.08 -0.50 18.14
CA THR A 751 -23.65 -1.23 16.96
C THR A 751 -22.50 -0.51 16.27
N VAL A 752 -21.73 -1.24 15.46
CA VAL A 752 -20.61 -0.69 14.69
C VAL A 752 -21.14 0.31 13.66
N PRO A 753 -20.71 1.58 13.68
CA PRO A 753 -21.31 2.60 12.82
C PRO A 753 -20.71 2.69 11.41
N ILE A 754 -19.40 2.45 11.24
CA ILE A 754 -18.67 2.79 10.01
C ILE A 754 -18.00 1.57 9.38
N ARG A 755 -17.16 0.84 10.11
CA ARG A 755 -16.38 -0.29 9.60
C ARG A 755 -16.32 -1.43 10.59
N ILE A 756 -16.61 -2.65 10.11
CA ILE A 756 -16.57 -3.85 10.96
C ILE A 756 -15.14 -4.34 11.09
N SER A 757 -14.42 -4.51 9.97
CA SER A 757 -13.01 -4.93 10.00
C SER A 757 -12.25 -4.38 8.80
N LEU A 758 -10.92 -4.30 8.91
CA LEU A 758 -10.03 -3.90 7.81
C LEU A 758 -9.50 -5.12 7.05
N ASP A 759 -9.29 -6.23 7.71
CA ASP A 759 -8.66 -7.43 7.17
C ASP A 759 -9.49 -8.72 7.34
N GLU A 760 -10.42 -8.78 8.30
CA GLU A 760 -11.28 -9.93 8.51
C GLU A 760 -12.61 -9.77 7.78
N GLY A 761 -13.00 -10.79 7.03
CA GLY A 761 -14.19 -10.79 6.16
C GLY A 761 -15.43 -11.42 6.78
N LEU A 762 -16.35 -11.84 5.90
CA LEU A 762 -17.50 -12.70 6.26
C LEU A 762 -17.15 -14.14 5.93
N ASP A 763 -17.44 -15.04 6.89
CA ASP A 763 -17.20 -16.47 6.80
C ASP A 763 -18.49 -17.27 7.04
N VAL A 764 -18.62 -18.40 6.35
CA VAL A 764 -19.77 -19.31 6.48
C VAL A 764 -19.29 -20.74 6.73
N GLY A 765 -19.65 -21.29 7.87
CA GLY A 765 -19.30 -22.65 8.29
C GLY A 765 -18.04 -22.75 9.13
N GLU A 766 -17.34 -21.67 9.33
CA GLU A 766 -16.22 -21.53 10.26
C GLU A 766 -15.99 -20.06 10.60
N ASP A 767 -15.16 -19.80 11.59
CA ASP A 767 -14.60 -18.49 11.89
C ASP A 767 -13.10 -18.52 11.60
N THR A 768 -12.60 -17.59 10.79
CA THR A 768 -11.18 -17.46 10.44
C THR A 768 -10.59 -16.17 11.04
N GLY A 769 -9.26 -16.01 11.05
CA GLY A 769 -8.65 -14.83 11.65
C GLY A 769 -8.71 -14.87 13.19
N THR A 770 -9.40 -13.92 13.81
CA THR A 770 -9.60 -13.86 15.26
C THR A 770 -11.05 -14.20 15.64
N PRO A 771 -11.29 -14.82 16.80
CA PRO A 771 -12.66 -15.14 17.19
C PRO A 771 -13.46 -13.88 17.52
N VAL A 772 -14.71 -13.78 17.07
CA VAL A 772 -15.61 -12.67 17.46
C VAL A 772 -15.86 -12.66 18.95
N ASN A 773 -15.76 -13.80 19.61
CA ASN A 773 -15.93 -14.01 21.03
C ASN A 773 -14.83 -14.94 21.56
N LEU A 774 -14.17 -14.56 22.65
CA LEU A 774 -13.13 -15.36 23.32
C LEU A 774 -13.65 -16.64 24.02
N ASN A 775 -14.94 -16.96 23.88
CA ASN A 775 -15.52 -18.23 24.36
C ASN A 775 -15.16 -19.43 23.48
N TYR A 776 -14.61 -19.19 22.28
CA TYR A 776 -14.15 -20.24 21.38
C TYR A 776 -12.81 -19.87 20.72
N ASP A 777 -12.11 -20.89 20.26
CA ASP A 777 -10.88 -20.75 19.46
C ASP A 777 -11.16 -20.92 17.97
N VAL A 778 -10.37 -20.27 17.12
CA VAL A 778 -10.44 -20.39 15.66
C VAL A 778 -9.43 -21.42 15.12
N PRO A 779 -9.78 -22.14 14.05
CA PRO A 779 -11.06 -22.11 13.33
C PRO A 779 -12.15 -22.84 14.12
N PHE A 780 -13.29 -22.18 14.34
CA PHE A 780 -14.43 -22.80 15.00
C PHE A 780 -15.40 -23.33 13.94
N LYS A 781 -15.04 -24.48 13.36
CA LYS A 781 -15.80 -25.12 12.28
C LYS A 781 -17.14 -25.63 12.74
N PHE A 782 -18.16 -25.42 11.90
CA PHE A 782 -19.47 -26.00 12.10
C PHE A 782 -19.43 -27.51 11.90
N THR A 783 -19.85 -28.26 12.89
CA THR A 783 -19.78 -29.73 12.86
C THR A 783 -21.08 -30.42 12.34
N GLY A 784 -22.05 -29.61 11.90
CA GLY A 784 -23.22 -30.04 11.12
C GLY A 784 -23.01 -29.84 9.62
N SER A 785 -24.07 -29.50 8.89
CA SER A 785 -24.04 -29.01 7.52
C SER A 785 -24.94 -27.79 7.37
N ILE A 786 -24.54 -26.84 6.52
CA ILE A 786 -25.29 -25.63 6.23
C ILE A 786 -25.78 -25.71 4.79
N GLU A 787 -27.09 -25.73 4.62
CA GLU A 787 -27.69 -25.71 3.30
C GLU A 787 -27.54 -24.35 2.65
N LYS A 788 -27.83 -23.28 3.40
CA LYS A 788 -27.62 -21.89 3.02
C LYS A 788 -27.79 -20.96 4.21
N VAL A 789 -27.20 -19.76 4.07
CA VAL A 789 -27.44 -18.61 4.95
C VAL A 789 -27.95 -17.45 4.10
N THR A 790 -29.07 -16.84 4.48
CA THR A 790 -29.63 -15.67 3.80
C THR A 790 -29.59 -14.47 4.73
N ILE A 791 -29.06 -13.37 4.27
CA ILE A 791 -29.03 -12.08 4.97
C ILE A 791 -29.93 -11.11 4.21
N ASP A 792 -30.98 -10.61 4.87
CA ASP A 792 -31.92 -9.64 4.32
C ASP A 792 -31.79 -8.30 5.02
N LEU A 793 -31.64 -7.23 4.24
CA LEU A 793 -31.60 -5.84 4.70
C LEU A 793 -33.02 -5.26 4.66
N LYS A 794 -33.40 -4.47 5.70
CA LYS A 794 -34.73 -3.90 5.85
C LYS A 794 -34.71 -2.38 5.83
#